data_504b4a8b67fcc8cf90296590ad2ea6da
#
_entry.id   504b4a8b67fcc8cf90296590ad2ea6da
#
_cell.length_a   1.000
_cell.length_b   1.000
_cell.length_c   1.000
_cell.angle_alpha   90.00
_cell.angle_beta   90.00
_cell.angle_gamma   90.00
#
_symmetry.space_group_name_H-M   'P 1'
#
loop_
_entity.id
_entity.type
_entity.pdbx_description
1 polymer ?
#
loop_
_entity_poly.entity_id
_entity_poly.type
_entity_poly.pdbx_seq_one_letter_code
_entity_poly.pdbx_strand_id
1 'polypeptide(L)'
;MKYDISLNLENREESYSFGDVAKQANGSAWLKSGKTVILATVVIDETEIVKDNFLPLTVQYIEKTYAAGKIPGGFFKRETKPSDFETLTSRIVDRTLRPLFPKGFGHPTQITIMVFSADSESDMQVLALNAASAALYTSDIDINTSVSAVRTAKVDGELILNPTLSQLKDSTLDLYLSGTKDDLLMIEMRAFGSDKVEVDAMLDPTVGAIVTHTSNALPEDELIEIFEKTQAELFASNAKYEEAFRPLKKEVVALDLKASELNADMVSYVRDNHMTDIADAMNQMAKSERSTALRALRKTIIALHDDWDEEELKDAIESVKKVQVRAQILNERVRADGRALTEVRPITIDTNVLPNAHSSCLFTRGQTQALVVLTMGGPKDAQMFESLTDSQTQNENFMVHYNFPGFSVGEASPVMGTKRRELGHGNLAKRALEPVTNLDGQTVRLVSEILESNGSSSMATVCGGYMALKAADIETSDTIAGIAMGMVSEGDNYAILSDIMGLEDHDGDMDFKVTGSKDGITAMQMDIKLGGISLDVLKEALYQAKEGRSHIIDIMLEAQSKIEFNDGVLPSVDVFHIDTSFIGDIIGQAGKTIREMIEKFEVAIDIDKKDGKVKITGKNKEGVAGAKAHIDSIVNTPKVAKIKYEVGGKYEGTVKKIVDFGAFIELPDGTDGLLHISKISDKRVDKVSDVISEGEKLNVEILEFKGNKISLGRA
;
A
#
# COMPACT_ATOMS: atom_id res chain seq x y z
N MET A 1 -32.34 20.11 23.58
CA MET A 1 -32.46 21.36 22.80
C MET A 1 -31.55 21.21 21.59
N LYS A 2 -31.95 21.67 20.41
CA LYS A 2 -31.12 21.62 19.20
C LYS A 2 -30.20 22.84 19.21
N TYR A 3 -28.93 22.63 18.87
CA TYR A 3 -27.93 23.70 18.70
C TYR A 3 -27.27 23.53 17.33
N ASP A 4 -27.20 24.59 16.57
CA ASP A 4 -26.55 24.64 15.26
C ASP A 4 -25.39 25.66 15.34
N ILE A 5 -24.19 25.22 14.89
CA ILE A 5 -22.95 26.01 14.90
C ILE A 5 -22.30 25.90 13.52
N SER A 6 -21.86 27.04 12.99
CA SER A 6 -21.06 27.08 11.74
C SER A 6 -19.69 27.68 12.02
N LEU A 7 -18.66 27.04 11.47
CA LEU A 7 -17.26 27.41 11.63
C LEU A 7 -16.63 27.62 10.26
N ASN A 8 -15.95 28.74 10.10
CA ASN A 8 -15.15 29.04 8.92
C ASN A 8 -13.68 28.76 9.25
N LEU A 9 -13.12 27.77 8.59
CA LEU A 9 -11.75 27.36 8.65
C LEU A 9 -11.02 27.73 7.37
N GLU A 10 -9.72 27.58 7.34
CA GLU A 10 -8.96 27.81 6.10
C GLU A 10 -9.43 26.82 5.02
N ASN A 11 -9.90 27.37 3.89
CA ASN A 11 -10.43 26.63 2.73
C ASN A 11 -11.59 25.65 3.02
N ARG A 12 -12.24 25.72 4.20
CA ARG A 12 -13.32 24.79 4.58
C ARG A 12 -14.35 25.45 5.49
N GLU A 13 -15.62 25.18 5.22
CA GLU A 13 -16.74 25.53 6.09
C GLU A 13 -17.36 24.26 6.68
N GLU A 14 -17.56 24.24 7.99
CA GLU A 14 -18.18 23.13 8.72
C GLU A 14 -19.38 23.64 9.52
N SER A 15 -20.51 22.93 9.42
CA SER A 15 -21.71 23.19 10.19
C SER A 15 -22.06 21.99 11.05
N TYR A 16 -22.28 22.21 12.33
CA TYR A 16 -22.57 21.19 13.31
C TYR A 16 -23.96 21.36 13.88
N SER A 17 -24.67 20.24 14.07
CA SER A 17 -25.93 20.18 14.83
C SER A 17 -25.80 19.20 15.98
N PHE A 18 -26.18 19.64 17.17
CA PHE A 18 -26.15 18.84 18.41
C PHE A 18 -27.55 18.71 19.01
N GLY A 19 -27.80 17.61 19.73
CA GLY A 19 -29.01 17.41 20.53
C GLY A 19 -30.27 17.08 19.73
N ASP A 20 -30.18 16.86 18.42
CA ASP A 20 -31.31 16.55 17.54
C ASP A 20 -31.30 15.08 17.06
N VAL A 21 -30.16 14.54 16.77
CA VAL A 21 -29.95 13.19 16.22
C VAL A 21 -29.24 12.30 17.22
N ALA A 22 -29.55 10.99 17.23
CA ALA A 22 -28.92 9.96 18.08
C ALA A 22 -28.90 10.30 19.58
N LYS A 23 -30.05 10.74 20.12
CA LYS A 23 -30.19 11.27 21.49
C LYS A 23 -29.92 10.25 22.60
N GLN A 24 -29.83 8.95 22.28
CA GLN A 24 -29.53 7.91 23.28
C GLN A 24 -28.01 7.71 23.46
N ALA A 25 -27.20 8.29 22.60
CA ALA A 25 -25.75 8.25 22.75
C ALA A 25 -25.28 9.27 23.83
N ASN A 26 -24.19 8.96 24.50
CA ASN A 26 -23.53 9.86 25.46
C ASN A 26 -23.09 11.15 24.77
N GLY A 27 -22.58 11.07 23.54
CA GLY A 27 -22.29 12.21 22.67
C GLY A 27 -22.74 11.96 21.24
N SER A 28 -23.20 13.02 20.55
CA SER A 28 -23.53 12.93 19.14
C SER A 28 -23.31 14.27 18.44
N ALA A 29 -22.73 14.24 17.23
CA ALA A 29 -22.51 15.39 16.38
C ALA A 29 -22.92 15.07 14.94
N TRP A 30 -23.74 15.93 14.36
CA TRP A 30 -24.14 15.89 12.94
C TRP A 30 -23.38 16.98 12.21
N LEU A 31 -22.35 16.59 11.47
CA LEU A 31 -21.47 17.49 10.71
C LEU A 31 -21.92 17.59 9.25
N LYS A 32 -21.92 18.81 8.73
CA LYS A 32 -22.07 19.11 7.30
C LYS A 32 -20.90 19.95 6.82
N SER A 33 -20.31 19.57 5.67
CA SER A 33 -19.35 20.36 4.92
C SER A 33 -19.64 20.19 3.43
N GLY A 34 -19.96 21.28 2.74
CA GLY A 34 -20.48 21.18 1.39
C GLY A 34 -21.73 20.31 1.29
N LYS A 35 -21.68 19.26 0.46
CA LYS A 35 -22.74 18.23 0.36
C LYS A 35 -22.48 17.01 1.24
N THR A 36 -21.33 16.94 1.89
CA THR A 36 -20.97 15.84 2.78
C THR A 36 -21.68 15.97 4.12
N VAL A 37 -22.21 14.85 4.62
CA VAL A 37 -22.92 14.76 5.90
C VAL A 37 -22.41 13.54 6.65
N ILE A 38 -21.93 13.77 7.87
CA ILE A 38 -21.38 12.74 8.76
C ILE A 38 -22.08 12.81 10.11
N LEU A 39 -22.48 11.66 10.64
CA LEU A 39 -22.89 11.51 12.03
C LEU A 39 -21.80 10.80 12.81
N ALA A 40 -21.36 11.39 13.90
CA ALA A 40 -20.52 10.71 14.89
C ALA A 40 -21.31 10.54 16.19
N THR A 41 -21.15 9.39 16.81
CA THR A 41 -21.76 9.05 18.12
C THR A 41 -20.73 8.45 19.04
N VAL A 42 -20.86 8.69 20.33
CA VAL A 42 -20.05 8.12 21.40
C VAL A 42 -20.99 7.47 22.41
N VAL A 43 -20.73 6.20 22.72
CA VAL A 43 -21.48 5.43 23.73
C VAL A 43 -20.49 4.75 24.66
N ILE A 44 -20.75 4.80 25.97
CA ILE A 44 -19.98 4.11 27.00
C ILE A 44 -20.87 3.10 27.74
N ASP A 45 -20.26 2.00 28.17
CA ASP A 45 -20.89 1.12 29.16
C ASP A 45 -20.43 1.54 30.56
N GLU A 46 -21.29 2.27 31.27
CA GLU A 46 -21.00 2.82 32.60
C GLU A 46 -20.90 1.72 33.66
N THR A 47 -21.43 0.54 33.38
CA THR A 47 -21.57 -0.57 34.35
C THR A 47 -20.42 -1.57 34.29
N GLU A 48 -19.71 -1.64 33.16
CA GLU A 48 -18.63 -2.58 32.96
C GLU A 48 -17.27 -1.84 33.09
N ILE A 49 -16.34 -2.46 33.82
CA ILE A 49 -14.93 -2.03 33.89
C ILE A 49 -14.06 -3.21 33.44
N VAL A 50 -13.39 -3.05 32.31
CA VAL A 50 -12.42 -4.04 31.81
C VAL A 50 -11.17 -4.01 32.68
N LYS A 51 -10.75 -5.17 33.21
CA LYS A 51 -9.62 -5.27 34.14
C LYS A 51 -8.25 -5.11 33.51
N ASP A 52 -8.15 -5.32 32.19
CA ASP A 52 -6.89 -5.21 31.45
C ASP A 52 -6.32 -3.78 31.47
N ASN A 53 -5.01 -3.66 31.45
CA ASN A 53 -4.31 -2.37 31.47
C ASN A 53 -4.34 -1.61 30.12
N PHE A 54 -5.41 -1.75 29.34
CA PHE A 54 -5.62 -0.97 28.11
C PHE A 54 -6.96 -0.24 28.15
N LEU A 55 -7.06 0.84 27.38
CA LEU A 55 -8.30 1.57 27.17
C LEU A 55 -9.22 0.77 26.22
N PRO A 56 -10.41 0.32 26.66
CA PRO A 56 -11.33 -0.47 25.84
C PRO A 56 -12.13 0.43 24.86
N LEU A 57 -11.41 1.18 24.02
CA LEU A 57 -11.96 2.05 23.01
C LEU A 57 -12.05 1.31 21.68
N THR A 58 -13.24 1.35 21.07
CA THR A 58 -13.49 0.87 19.71
C THR A 58 -13.98 2.02 18.84
N VAL A 59 -13.28 2.30 17.74
CA VAL A 59 -13.69 3.30 16.74
C VAL A 59 -14.09 2.59 15.46
N GLN A 60 -15.23 2.95 14.89
CA GLN A 60 -15.69 2.48 13.58
C GLN A 60 -16.10 3.65 12.69
N TYR A 61 -15.44 3.77 11.57
CA TYR A 61 -15.83 4.63 10.46
C TYR A 61 -16.52 3.76 9.41
N ILE A 62 -17.67 4.18 8.94
CA ILE A 62 -18.55 3.40 8.07
C ILE A 62 -19.02 4.27 6.90
N GLU A 63 -18.72 3.84 5.70
CA GLU A 63 -19.23 4.42 4.46
C GLU A 63 -20.46 3.65 3.98
N LYS A 64 -21.48 4.40 3.57
CA LYS A 64 -22.67 3.84 2.95
C LYS A 64 -22.70 4.24 1.47
N THR A 65 -22.79 3.29 0.57
CA THR A 65 -22.79 3.53 -0.87
C THR A 65 -23.90 4.44 -1.33
N TYR A 66 -25.04 4.44 -0.63
CA TYR A 66 -26.13 5.41 -0.89
C TYR A 66 -25.74 6.86 -0.62
N ALA A 67 -24.70 7.11 0.19
CA ALA A 67 -24.21 8.48 0.45
C ALA A 67 -23.68 9.14 -0.84
N ALA A 68 -23.23 8.36 -1.79
CA ALA A 68 -22.82 8.79 -3.14
C ALA A 68 -23.86 8.44 -4.21
N GLY A 69 -25.10 8.10 -3.84
CA GLY A 69 -26.15 7.71 -4.77
C GLY A 69 -25.93 6.39 -5.49
N LYS A 70 -25.11 5.49 -4.92
CA LYS A 70 -24.73 4.21 -5.51
C LYS A 70 -25.43 3.03 -4.84
N ILE A 71 -25.56 1.92 -5.57
CA ILE A 71 -25.91 0.61 -5.03
C ILE A 71 -24.61 -0.19 -4.89
N PRO A 72 -24.39 -0.89 -3.76
CA PRO A 72 -23.18 -1.69 -3.57
C PRO A 72 -22.92 -2.65 -4.72
N GLY A 73 -21.67 -2.78 -5.15
CA GLY A 73 -21.20 -3.79 -6.08
C GLY A 73 -21.47 -5.22 -5.57
N GLY A 74 -20.92 -6.22 -6.20
CA GLY A 74 -21.01 -7.60 -5.78
C GLY A 74 -22.42 -8.22 -5.85
N PHE A 75 -22.53 -9.48 -5.45
CA PHE A 75 -23.75 -10.27 -5.55
C PHE A 75 -24.83 -9.87 -4.53
N PHE A 76 -24.44 -9.62 -3.28
CA PHE A 76 -25.37 -9.34 -2.18
C PHE A 76 -25.99 -7.95 -2.20
N LYS A 77 -25.47 -7.02 -3.02
CA LYS A 77 -25.94 -5.62 -3.07
C LYS A 77 -26.03 -4.95 -1.69
N ARG A 78 -25.09 -5.28 -0.82
CA ARG A 78 -24.97 -4.78 0.55
C ARG A 78 -23.49 -4.64 0.92
N GLU A 79 -23.16 -3.63 1.71
CA GLU A 79 -21.86 -3.48 2.35
C GLU A 79 -21.69 -4.61 3.37
N THR A 80 -20.60 -5.39 3.30
CA THR A 80 -20.39 -6.58 4.14
C THR A 80 -19.17 -6.43 5.05
N LYS A 81 -18.00 -6.17 4.47
CA LYS A 81 -16.75 -5.97 5.21
C LYS A 81 -16.31 -4.53 5.05
N PRO A 82 -15.73 -3.91 6.09
CA PRO A 82 -15.08 -2.62 5.94
C PRO A 82 -14.00 -2.67 4.86
N SER A 83 -13.92 -1.62 4.07
CA SER A 83 -12.80 -1.40 3.14
C SER A 83 -11.51 -1.09 3.91
N ASP A 84 -10.38 -1.16 3.21
CA ASP A 84 -9.09 -0.75 3.79
C ASP A 84 -9.13 0.73 4.19
N PHE A 85 -9.78 1.58 3.38
CA PHE A 85 -9.97 2.99 3.68
C PHE A 85 -10.78 3.21 4.97
N GLU A 86 -11.90 2.50 5.15
CA GLU A 86 -12.71 2.57 6.38
C GLU A 86 -11.92 2.11 7.60
N THR A 87 -11.11 1.05 7.44
CA THR A 87 -10.29 0.50 8.53
C THR A 87 -9.15 1.45 8.91
N LEU A 88 -8.47 2.04 7.92
CA LEU A 88 -7.39 3.01 8.14
C LEU A 88 -7.93 4.31 8.73
N THR A 89 -9.08 4.81 8.27
CA THR A 89 -9.74 5.99 8.84
C THR A 89 -10.15 5.74 10.29
N SER A 90 -10.74 4.57 10.61
CA SER A 90 -11.04 4.18 11.98
C SER A 90 -9.80 4.18 12.86
N ARG A 91 -8.65 3.72 12.33
CA ARG A 91 -7.37 3.68 13.03
C ARG A 91 -6.81 5.08 13.30
N ILE A 92 -6.88 5.99 12.32
CA ILE A 92 -6.44 7.39 12.47
C ILE A 92 -7.23 8.06 13.59
N VAL A 93 -8.56 7.92 13.58
CA VAL A 93 -9.43 8.51 14.62
C VAL A 93 -9.15 7.91 16.00
N ASP A 94 -9.04 6.57 16.09
CA ASP A 94 -8.72 5.88 17.37
C ASP A 94 -7.41 6.42 17.97
N ARG A 95 -6.34 6.49 17.17
CA ARG A 95 -5.01 6.92 17.65
C ARG A 95 -4.99 8.37 18.11
N THR A 96 -5.74 9.25 17.45
CA THR A 96 -5.84 10.66 17.83
C THR A 96 -6.70 10.86 19.09
N LEU A 97 -7.80 10.09 19.25
CA LEU A 97 -8.72 10.28 20.39
C LEU A 97 -8.29 9.53 21.65
N ARG A 98 -7.60 8.39 21.50
CA ARG A 98 -7.19 7.53 22.62
C ARG A 98 -6.40 8.23 23.72
N PRO A 99 -5.42 9.12 23.42
CA PRO A 99 -4.66 9.86 24.45
C PRO A 99 -5.49 10.83 25.27
N LEU A 100 -6.69 11.21 24.82
CA LEU A 100 -7.55 12.18 25.52
C LEU A 100 -8.28 11.61 26.73
N PHE A 101 -8.41 10.27 26.81
CA PHE A 101 -9.12 9.63 27.90
C PHE A 101 -8.30 9.67 29.19
N PRO A 102 -8.97 9.84 30.35
CA PRO A 102 -8.32 9.86 31.64
C PRO A 102 -7.51 8.58 31.90
N LYS A 103 -6.39 8.72 32.61
CA LYS A 103 -5.63 7.54 33.06
C LYS A 103 -6.52 6.66 33.95
N GLY A 104 -6.46 5.34 33.73
CA GLY A 104 -7.31 4.39 34.46
C GLY A 104 -8.74 4.25 33.92
N PHE A 105 -9.11 4.93 32.82
CA PHE A 105 -10.40 4.76 32.19
C PHE A 105 -10.56 3.32 31.67
N GLY A 106 -11.50 2.57 32.21
CA GLY A 106 -11.69 1.15 31.93
C GLY A 106 -13.06 0.79 31.35
N HIS A 107 -13.89 1.77 31.03
CA HIS A 107 -15.25 1.53 30.54
C HIS A 107 -15.24 1.28 29.03
N PRO A 108 -15.88 0.19 28.52
CA PRO A 108 -16.02 -0.06 27.10
C PRO A 108 -16.65 1.14 26.40
N THR A 109 -15.94 1.69 25.42
CA THR A 109 -16.37 2.89 24.69
C THR A 109 -16.41 2.61 23.21
N GLN A 110 -17.56 2.91 22.58
CA GLN A 110 -17.76 2.78 21.15
C GLN A 110 -17.94 4.17 20.52
N ILE A 111 -17.07 4.52 19.58
CA ILE A 111 -17.23 5.68 18.71
C ILE A 111 -17.61 5.18 17.32
N THR A 112 -18.79 5.61 16.84
CA THR A 112 -19.29 5.24 15.51
C THR A 112 -19.45 6.47 14.66
N ILE A 113 -18.81 6.46 13.47
CA ILE A 113 -18.82 7.55 12.52
C ILE A 113 -19.44 7.01 11.23
N MET A 114 -20.53 7.64 10.77
CA MET A 114 -21.27 7.19 9.60
C MET A 114 -21.39 8.31 8.57
N VAL A 115 -21.02 8.00 7.32
CA VAL A 115 -21.19 8.93 6.18
C VAL A 115 -22.56 8.70 5.57
N PHE A 116 -23.43 9.73 5.64
CA PHE A 116 -24.79 9.68 5.09
C PHE A 116 -24.95 10.41 3.75
N SER A 117 -24.05 11.35 3.46
CA SER A 117 -23.94 11.99 2.17
C SER A 117 -22.48 12.32 1.89
N ALA A 118 -22.02 12.13 0.68
CA ALA A 118 -20.64 12.39 0.27
C ALA A 118 -20.60 13.15 -1.04
N ASP A 119 -19.80 14.20 -1.11
CA ASP A 119 -19.40 14.80 -2.38
C ASP A 119 -18.01 14.32 -2.81
N SER A 120 -17.60 14.66 -4.03
CA SER A 120 -16.33 14.22 -4.61
C SER A 120 -15.12 15.04 -4.14
N GLU A 121 -15.33 16.11 -3.37
CA GLU A 121 -14.29 17.08 -3.03
C GLU A 121 -13.90 17.09 -1.55
N SER A 122 -14.76 16.53 -0.68
CA SER A 122 -14.55 16.55 0.77
C SER A 122 -13.56 15.49 1.24
N ASP A 123 -12.64 15.88 2.12
CA ASP A 123 -11.75 14.96 2.82
C ASP A 123 -12.47 14.23 3.95
N MET A 124 -12.84 12.98 3.70
CA MET A 124 -13.59 12.15 4.65
C MET A 124 -12.80 11.82 5.93
N GLN A 125 -11.48 11.71 5.87
CA GLN A 125 -10.65 11.37 7.04
C GLN A 125 -10.59 12.54 8.02
N VAL A 126 -10.40 13.74 7.51
CA VAL A 126 -10.41 14.97 8.32
C VAL A 126 -11.79 15.20 8.94
N LEU A 127 -12.85 15.13 8.14
CA LEU A 127 -14.22 15.33 8.63
C LEU A 127 -14.65 14.25 9.62
N ALA A 128 -14.22 13.01 9.44
CA ALA A 128 -14.51 11.91 10.37
C ALA A 128 -13.89 12.16 11.75
N LEU A 129 -12.62 12.59 11.82
CA LEU A 129 -11.99 12.95 13.09
C LEU A 129 -12.69 14.14 13.74
N ASN A 130 -12.96 15.21 12.97
CA ASN A 130 -13.59 16.42 13.50
C ASN A 130 -14.99 16.14 14.05
N ALA A 131 -15.81 15.32 13.36
CA ALA A 131 -17.11 14.90 13.84
C ALA A 131 -17.03 14.03 15.12
N ALA A 132 -16.08 13.09 15.16
CA ALA A 132 -15.87 12.22 16.32
C ALA A 132 -15.39 13.03 17.54
N SER A 133 -14.45 13.96 17.33
CA SER A 133 -13.98 14.88 18.37
C SER A 133 -15.10 15.76 18.90
N ALA A 134 -15.93 16.33 18.03
CA ALA A 134 -17.08 17.15 18.44
C ALA A 134 -18.08 16.33 19.29
N ALA A 135 -18.37 15.08 18.89
CA ALA A 135 -19.24 14.20 19.65
C ALA A 135 -18.66 13.82 21.01
N LEU A 136 -17.35 13.51 21.06
CA LEU A 136 -16.66 13.13 22.28
C LEU A 136 -16.49 14.31 23.24
N TYR A 137 -16.08 15.47 22.73
CA TYR A 137 -15.85 16.67 23.55
C TYR A 137 -17.13 17.21 24.19
N THR A 138 -18.28 17.09 23.49
CA THR A 138 -19.59 17.53 24.00
C THR A 138 -20.35 16.43 24.77
N SER A 139 -19.75 15.24 24.93
CA SER A 139 -20.35 14.15 25.72
C SER A 139 -20.28 14.42 27.22
N ASP A 140 -20.77 13.47 28.01
CA ASP A 140 -20.66 13.42 29.45
C ASP A 140 -19.42 12.67 29.96
N ILE A 141 -18.48 12.33 29.09
CA ILE A 141 -17.16 11.77 29.42
C ILE A 141 -16.22 12.93 29.79
N ASP A 142 -15.33 12.73 30.77
CA ASP A 142 -14.35 13.74 31.20
C ASP A 142 -13.20 13.89 30.16
N ILE A 143 -13.49 14.64 29.11
CA ILE A 143 -12.54 15.01 28.06
C ILE A 143 -12.27 16.52 28.12
N ASN A 144 -11.03 16.90 28.35
CA ASN A 144 -10.68 18.28 28.67
C ASN A 144 -10.41 19.15 27.45
N THR A 145 -10.07 18.57 26.30
CA THR A 145 -9.72 19.28 25.07
C THR A 145 -10.36 18.66 23.85
N SER A 146 -10.62 19.43 22.83
CA SER A 146 -11.00 18.92 21.50
C SER A 146 -9.74 18.62 20.65
N VAL A 147 -9.91 17.82 19.63
CA VAL A 147 -8.90 17.60 18.60
C VAL A 147 -9.48 17.83 17.23
N SER A 148 -8.62 18.16 16.28
CA SER A 148 -9.00 18.20 14.88
C SER A 148 -7.88 17.71 13.99
N ALA A 149 -8.13 17.66 12.68
CA ALA A 149 -7.12 17.41 11.68
C ALA A 149 -7.06 18.52 10.65
N VAL A 150 -5.84 18.72 10.13
CA VAL A 150 -5.55 19.53 8.96
C VAL A 150 -4.78 18.67 7.97
N ARG A 151 -5.21 18.70 6.71
CA ARG A 151 -4.47 18.12 5.61
C ARG A 151 -3.77 19.20 4.81
N THR A 152 -2.57 18.94 4.34
CA THR A 152 -1.79 19.85 3.52
C THR A 152 -1.34 19.13 2.26
N ALA A 153 -1.58 19.78 1.13
CA ALA A 153 -1.14 19.40 -0.20
C ALA A 153 -0.07 20.35 -0.72
N LYS A 154 0.73 19.91 -1.70
CA LYS A 154 1.65 20.76 -2.46
C LYS A 154 1.36 20.60 -3.95
N VAL A 155 0.74 21.62 -4.56
CA VAL A 155 0.34 21.64 -5.98
C VAL A 155 1.11 22.74 -6.68
N ASP A 156 1.79 22.42 -7.77
CA ASP A 156 2.64 23.38 -8.54
C ASP A 156 3.66 24.14 -7.67
N GLY A 157 4.12 23.50 -6.59
CA GLY A 157 5.07 24.07 -5.63
C GLY A 157 4.43 24.90 -4.52
N GLU A 158 3.14 25.20 -4.57
CA GLU A 158 2.41 25.95 -3.55
C GLU A 158 1.75 25.02 -2.51
N LEU A 159 1.78 25.43 -1.24
CA LEU A 159 1.12 24.69 -0.16
C LEU A 159 -0.35 25.11 -0.06
N ILE A 160 -1.22 24.12 -0.02
CA ILE A 160 -2.66 24.26 0.16
C ILE A 160 -3.07 23.57 1.45
N LEU A 161 -3.57 24.33 2.42
CA LEU A 161 -4.15 23.82 3.65
C LEU A 161 -5.61 23.42 3.40
N ASN A 162 -6.04 22.28 3.95
CA ASN A 162 -7.37 21.72 3.75
C ASN A 162 -7.75 21.61 2.26
N PRO A 163 -6.93 20.92 1.42
CA PRO A 163 -7.20 20.79 -0.01
C PRO A 163 -8.48 20.01 -0.27
N THR A 164 -9.09 20.25 -1.43
CA THR A 164 -10.10 19.35 -1.98
C THR A 164 -9.47 18.03 -2.44
N LEU A 165 -10.28 16.97 -2.62
CA LEU A 165 -9.76 15.69 -3.13
C LEU A 165 -9.19 15.83 -4.56
N SER A 166 -9.74 16.71 -5.39
CA SER A 166 -9.17 17.01 -6.72
C SER A 166 -7.77 17.62 -6.60
N GLN A 167 -7.59 18.62 -5.73
CA GLN A 167 -6.26 19.20 -5.47
C GLN A 167 -5.28 18.19 -4.89
N LEU A 168 -5.76 17.28 -4.03
CA LEU A 168 -4.91 16.24 -3.46
C LEU A 168 -4.44 15.21 -4.51
N LYS A 169 -5.25 14.94 -5.54
CA LYS A 169 -4.85 14.08 -6.67
C LYS A 169 -3.70 14.68 -7.49
N ASP A 170 -3.67 16.01 -7.62
CA ASP A 170 -2.62 16.72 -8.36
C ASP A 170 -1.42 17.09 -7.47
N SER A 171 -1.47 16.73 -6.20
CA SER A 171 -0.46 17.10 -5.21
C SER A 171 0.76 16.18 -5.26
N THR A 172 1.92 16.75 -4.95
CA THR A 172 3.18 16.00 -4.72
C THR A 172 3.42 15.71 -3.23
N LEU A 173 2.53 16.14 -2.35
CA LEU A 173 2.55 15.92 -0.91
C LEU A 173 1.14 15.60 -0.40
N ASP A 174 1.03 14.61 0.46
CA ASP A 174 -0.14 14.34 1.28
C ASP A 174 0.32 14.29 2.74
N LEU A 175 0.09 15.38 3.46
CA LEU A 175 0.41 15.50 4.89
C LEU A 175 -0.86 15.63 5.70
N TYR A 176 -1.09 14.72 6.61
CA TYR A 176 -2.18 14.74 7.58
C TYR A 176 -1.61 14.97 8.98
N LEU A 177 -1.98 16.07 9.62
CA LEU A 177 -1.69 16.35 11.02
C LEU A 177 -2.97 16.31 11.84
N SER A 178 -2.89 15.75 13.04
CA SER A 178 -3.96 15.88 14.03
C SER A 178 -3.40 16.18 15.43
N GLY A 179 -4.19 16.88 16.24
CA GLY A 179 -3.77 17.31 17.57
C GLY A 179 -4.79 18.16 18.27
N THR A 180 -4.39 18.71 19.41
CA THR A 180 -5.12 19.70 20.20
C THR A 180 -4.78 21.12 19.74
N LYS A 181 -5.22 22.12 20.47
CA LYS A 181 -4.81 23.53 20.24
C LYS A 181 -3.35 23.82 20.66
N ASP A 182 -2.73 22.91 21.43
CA ASP A 182 -1.41 23.13 22.01
C ASP A 182 -0.41 22.03 21.59
N ASP A 183 -0.91 20.83 21.20
CA ASP A 183 -0.09 19.63 21.01
C ASP A 183 -0.38 18.92 19.68
N LEU A 184 0.67 18.45 19.00
CA LEU A 184 0.56 17.45 17.93
C LEU A 184 0.38 16.06 18.57
N LEU A 185 -0.55 15.26 18.03
CA LEU A 185 -0.81 13.90 18.49
C LEU A 185 -0.47 12.84 17.44
N MET A 186 -0.67 13.16 16.15
CA MET A 186 -0.42 12.20 15.07
C MET A 186 0.01 12.91 13.79
N ILE A 187 0.94 12.28 13.09
CA ILE A 187 1.40 12.66 11.76
C ILE A 187 1.28 11.46 10.83
N GLU A 188 0.70 11.65 9.67
CA GLU A 188 0.85 10.76 8.51
C GLU A 188 1.23 11.58 7.29
N MET A 189 2.26 11.15 6.56
CA MET A 189 2.75 11.87 5.40
C MET A 189 3.16 10.91 4.30
N ARG A 190 2.93 11.34 3.06
CA ARG A 190 3.43 10.73 1.84
C ARG A 190 3.90 11.81 0.88
N ALA A 191 5.09 11.65 0.32
CA ALA A 191 5.55 12.43 -0.82
C ALA A 191 5.41 11.59 -2.11
N PHE A 192 4.82 12.20 -3.14
CA PHE A 192 4.61 11.55 -4.42
C PHE A 192 5.75 11.89 -5.39
N GLY A 193 6.08 10.95 -6.30
CA GLY A 193 6.83 11.29 -7.49
C GLY A 193 5.97 12.16 -8.41
N SER A 194 6.57 13.18 -9.00
CA SER A 194 5.93 13.85 -10.13
C SER A 194 6.27 13.06 -11.39
N ASP A 195 5.25 12.62 -12.14
CA ASP A 195 5.45 12.09 -13.49
C ASP A 195 5.91 13.22 -14.41
N LYS A 196 7.22 13.41 -14.51
CA LYS A 196 7.77 14.25 -15.56
C LYS A 196 7.90 13.41 -16.82
N VAL A 197 7.02 13.64 -17.75
CA VAL A 197 7.20 13.21 -19.14
C VAL A 197 8.26 14.12 -19.76
N GLU A 198 9.52 13.75 -19.69
CA GLU A 198 10.55 14.38 -20.51
C GLU A 198 10.41 13.85 -21.93
N VAL A 199 9.78 14.63 -22.77
CA VAL A 199 9.85 14.46 -24.23
C VAL A 199 11.21 14.99 -24.63
N ASP A 200 12.23 14.14 -24.63
CA ASP A 200 13.49 14.47 -25.29
C ASP A 200 13.25 14.43 -26.82
N ALA A 201 12.99 15.61 -27.37
CA ALA A 201 12.73 15.80 -28.80
C ALA A 201 13.95 15.50 -29.68
N MET A 202 15.08 15.07 -29.11
CA MET A 202 16.32 14.70 -29.82
C MET A 202 16.60 13.20 -29.88
N LEU A 203 15.86 12.38 -29.15
CA LEU A 203 15.95 10.92 -29.27
C LEU A 203 14.92 10.43 -30.28
N ASP A 204 15.32 9.48 -31.11
CA ASP A 204 14.62 8.82 -32.19
C ASP A 204 13.09 8.88 -32.03
N PRO A 205 12.33 9.45 -32.99
CA PRO A 205 10.86 9.55 -32.92
C PRO A 205 10.13 8.19 -32.85
N THR A 206 10.85 7.07 -32.89
CA THR A 206 10.33 5.72 -32.68
C THR A 206 10.42 5.25 -31.20
N VAL A 207 11.12 5.95 -30.35
CA VAL A 207 11.16 5.67 -28.90
C VAL A 207 10.05 6.51 -28.28
N GLY A 208 9.02 5.86 -27.78
CA GLY A 208 7.92 6.51 -27.04
C GLY A 208 8.46 7.33 -25.87
N ALA A 209 7.67 8.31 -25.40
CA ALA A 209 8.04 9.17 -24.27
C ALA A 209 8.55 8.33 -23.09
N ILE A 210 9.79 8.56 -22.68
CA ILE A 210 10.38 7.97 -21.49
C ILE A 210 9.75 8.71 -20.29
N VAL A 211 8.91 8.01 -19.54
CA VAL A 211 8.38 8.52 -18.27
C VAL A 211 9.48 8.27 -17.22
N THR A 212 10.21 9.30 -16.85
CA THR A 212 11.09 9.23 -15.69
C THR A 212 10.27 9.51 -14.44
N HIS A 213 10.08 8.48 -13.63
CA HIS A 213 9.56 8.67 -12.28
C HIS A 213 10.66 9.32 -11.44
N THR A 214 10.49 10.58 -11.12
CA THR A 214 11.37 11.26 -10.16
C THR A 214 10.79 11.05 -8.77
N SER A 215 11.60 10.56 -7.81
CA SER A 215 11.19 10.58 -6.42
C SER A 215 10.98 12.03 -6.00
N ASN A 216 9.91 12.30 -5.29
CA ASN A 216 9.68 13.59 -4.66
C ASN A 216 9.99 13.48 -3.16
N ALA A 217 11.18 12.96 -2.84
CA ALA A 217 11.66 12.94 -1.48
C ALA A 217 11.82 14.37 -0.98
N LEU A 218 11.10 14.72 0.10
CA LEU A 218 11.17 16.05 0.69
C LEU A 218 12.37 16.16 1.64
N PRO A 219 13.27 17.14 1.43
CA PRO A 219 14.33 17.45 2.38
C PRO A 219 13.75 17.78 3.77
N GLU A 220 14.48 17.43 4.83
CA GLU A 220 14.05 17.63 6.21
C GLU A 220 13.72 19.09 6.51
N ASP A 221 14.52 20.04 6.03
CA ASP A 221 14.30 21.49 6.26
C ASP A 221 12.98 21.96 5.63
N GLU A 222 12.71 21.57 4.40
CA GLU A 222 11.45 21.92 3.72
C GLU A 222 10.24 21.34 4.47
N LEU A 223 10.37 20.09 4.92
CA LEU A 223 9.30 19.42 5.64
C LEU A 223 9.00 20.11 6.98
N ILE A 224 10.01 20.60 7.70
CA ILE A 224 9.87 21.35 8.95
C ILE A 224 9.08 22.65 8.70
N GLU A 225 9.39 23.40 7.64
CA GLU A 225 8.63 24.60 7.27
C GLU A 225 7.15 24.29 6.96
N ILE A 226 6.89 23.15 6.34
CA ILE A 226 5.53 22.66 6.05
C ILE A 226 4.80 22.34 7.37
N PHE A 227 5.49 21.68 8.30
CA PHE A 227 4.94 21.37 9.64
C PHE A 227 4.58 22.64 10.41
N GLU A 228 5.44 23.63 10.43
CA GLU A 228 5.18 24.91 11.11
C GLU A 228 3.89 25.54 10.63
N LYS A 229 3.69 25.64 9.31
CA LYS A 229 2.48 26.22 8.70
C LYS A 229 1.23 25.38 8.98
N THR A 230 1.33 24.05 8.84
CA THR A 230 0.20 23.15 9.06
C THR A 230 -0.21 23.11 10.53
N GLN A 231 0.76 23.11 11.46
CA GLN A 231 0.53 23.14 12.90
C GLN A 231 -0.14 24.45 13.33
N ALA A 232 0.28 25.58 12.78
CA ALA A 232 -0.35 26.87 13.07
C ALA A 232 -1.84 26.86 12.73
N GLU A 233 -2.23 26.33 11.58
CA GLU A 233 -3.65 26.19 11.21
C GLU A 233 -4.36 25.17 12.11
N LEU A 234 -3.72 24.04 12.43
CA LEU A 234 -4.28 23.03 13.33
C LEU A 234 -4.63 23.65 14.70
N PHE A 235 -3.72 24.41 15.29
CA PHE A 235 -3.91 25.05 16.58
C PHE A 235 -4.99 26.12 16.52
N ALA A 236 -5.00 26.95 15.46
CA ALA A 236 -6.04 27.96 15.23
C ALA A 236 -7.42 27.32 15.04
N SER A 237 -7.51 26.24 14.30
CA SER A 237 -8.76 25.50 14.11
C SER A 237 -9.28 24.90 15.42
N ASN A 238 -8.41 24.26 16.22
CA ASN A 238 -8.81 23.70 17.51
C ASN A 238 -9.26 24.74 18.50
N ALA A 239 -8.65 25.94 18.54
CA ALA A 239 -9.10 27.03 19.37
C ALA A 239 -10.54 27.44 19.03
N LYS A 240 -10.88 27.52 17.72
CA LYS A 240 -12.26 27.79 17.25
C LYS A 240 -13.24 26.69 17.67
N TYR A 241 -12.86 25.41 17.56
CA TYR A 241 -13.70 24.28 17.99
C TYR A 241 -13.95 24.30 19.50
N GLU A 242 -12.90 24.49 20.32
CA GLU A 242 -13.08 24.55 21.77
C GLU A 242 -13.97 25.72 22.19
N GLU A 243 -13.77 26.92 21.64
CA GLU A 243 -14.62 28.08 21.94
C GLU A 243 -16.09 27.82 21.60
N ALA A 244 -16.35 27.24 20.41
CA ALA A 244 -17.69 26.98 19.91
C ALA A 244 -18.42 25.86 20.66
N PHE A 245 -17.71 24.78 21.04
CA PHE A 245 -18.33 23.58 21.60
C PHE A 245 -18.34 23.57 23.14
N ARG A 246 -17.47 24.33 23.83
CA ARG A 246 -17.41 24.40 25.27
C ARG A 246 -18.77 24.66 25.96
N PRO A 247 -19.64 25.54 25.47
CA PRO A 247 -20.96 25.76 26.07
C PRO A 247 -21.91 24.58 25.94
N LEU A 248 -21.60 23.60 25.09
CA LEU A 248 -22.42 22.44 24.79
C LEU A 248 -21.98 21.18 25.55
N LYS A 249 -20.87 21.24 26.30
CA LYS A 249 -20.43 20.10 27.13
C LYS A 249 -21.52 19.72 28.10
N LYS A 250 -21.80 18.41 28.17
CA LYS A 250 -22.72 17.87 29.17
C LYS A 250 -22.04 17.86 30.54
N GLU A 251 -22.85 17.70 31.58
CA GLU A 251 -22.35 17.42 32.92
C GLU A 251 -21.64 16.06 32.90
N VAL A 252 -20.42 16.03 33.45
CA VAL A 252 -19.58 14.84 33.45
C VAL A 252 -20.20 13.76 34.35
N VAL A 253 -20.37 12.56 33.83
CA VAL A 253 -20.78 11.39 34.64
C VAL A 253 -19.60 10.97 35.52
N ALA A 254 -19.85 10.78 36.81
CA ALA A 254 -18.88 10.24 37.72
C ALA A 254 -18.64 8.75 37.44
N LEU A 255 -17.54 8.43 36.78
CA LEU A 255 -17.14 7.07 36.44
C LEU A 255 -16.05 6.59 37.38
N ASP A 256 -16.12 5.33 37.77
CA ASP A 256 -15.07 4.70 38.53
C ASP A 256 -13.83 4.50 37.65
N LEU A 257 -12.77 5.23 37.91
CA LEU A 257 -11.48 4.99 37.27
C LEU A 257 -10.81 3.79 37.96
N LYS A 258 -10.15 2.94 37.17
CA LYS A 258 -9.29 1.90 37.75
C LYS A 258 -8.29 2.55 38.67
N ALA A 259 -8.21 2.07 39.88
CA ALA A 259 -7.15 2.48 40.79
C ALA A 259 -5.80 2.16 40.13
N SER A 260 -5.12 3.19 39.66
CA SER A 260 -3.74 3.08 39.17
C SER A 260 -2.73 3.16 40.31
N GLU A 261 -3.20 3.07 41.53
CA GLU A 261 -2.33 3.07 42.70
C GLU A 261 -1.63 1.72 42.77
N LEU A 262 -0.41 1.74 42.22
CA LEU A 262 0.53 0.65 42.42
C LEU A 262 0.70 0.46 43.93
N ASN A 263 0.72 -0.79 44.37
CA ASN A 263 0.99 -1.11 45.76
C ASN A 263 2.37 -0.58 46.14
N ALA A 264 2.39 0.49 46.96
CA ALA A 264 3.61 1.22 47.28
C ALA A 264 4.63 0.35 48.03
N ASP A 265 4.16 -0.60 48.83
CA ASP A 265 5.03 -1.53 49.57
C ASP A 265 5.70 -2.51 48.59
N MET A 266 4.95 -3.05 47.61
CA MET A 266 5.50 -3.91 46.58
C MET A 266 6.50 -3.17 45.69
N VAL A 267 6.19 -1.95 45.23
CA VAL A 267 7.10 -1.11 44.44
C VAL A 267 8.38 -0.82 45.19
N SER A 268 8.28 -0.43 46.49
CA SER A 268 9.44 -0.16 47.32
C SER A 268 10.29 -1.41 47.55
N TYR A 269 9.66 -2.54 47.85
CA TYR A 269 10.36 -3.81 48.03
C TYR A 269 11.11 -4.25 46.74
N VAL A 270 10.45 -4.21 45.59
CA VAL A 270 11.07 -4.56 44.31
C VAL A 270 12.24 -3.61 44.00
N ARG A 271 12.07 -2.30 44.17
CA ARG A 271 13.12 -1.31 43.96
C ARG A 271 14.32 -1.53 44.90
N ASP A 272 14.06 -1.78 46.17
CA ASP A 272 15.14 -1.80 47.19
C ASP A 272 15.90 -3.14 47.19
N ASN A 273 15.30 -4.25 46.65
CA ASN A 273 15.90 -5.58 46.73
C ASN A 273 16.19 -6.22 45.37
N HIS A 274 15.56 -5.80 44.26
CA HIS A 274 15.59 -6.52 42.98
C HIS A 274 15.96 -5.66 41.76
N MET A 275 16.57 -4.48 41.96
CA MET A 275 17.02 -3.63 40.84
C MET A 275 18.06 -4.34 39.94
N THR A 276 18.98 -5.12 40.56
CA THR A 276 19.97 -5.88 39.80
C THR A 276 19.34 -6.99 38.99
N ASP A 277 18.40 -7.72 39.57
CA ASP A 277 17.68 -8.81 38.89
C ASP A 277 16.91 -8.27 37.67
N ILE A 278 16.30 -7.09 37.80
CA ILE A 278 15.63 -6.40 36.72
C ILE A 278 16.62 -5.96 35.64
N ALA A 279 17.77 -5.38 36.02
CA ALA A 279 18.81 -4.99 35.07
C ALA A 279 19.33 -6.18 34.29
N ASP A 280 19.60 -7.32 34.97
CA ASP A 280 20.05 -8.56 34.33
C ASP A 280 19.00 -9.13 33.38
N ALA A 281 17.71 -9.04 33.75
CA ALA A 281 16.62 -9.43 32.87
C ALA A 281 16.53 -8.51 31.64
N MET A 282 16.76 -7.20 31.79
CA MET A 282 16.72 -6.23 30.67
C MET A 282 17.89 -6.41 29.72
N ASN A 283 19.03 -6.86 30.16
CA ASN A 283 20.20 -7.16 29.33
C ASN A 283 20.00 -8.38 28.41
N GLN A 284 18.92 -9.17 28.60
CA GLN A 284 18.62 -10.29 27.70
C GLN A 284 18.17 -9.76 26.32
N MET A 285 18.75 -10.31 25.27
CA MET A 285 18.50 -9.83 23.91
C MET A 285 17.09 -10.15 23.43
N ALA A 286 16.59 -11.36 23.63
CA ALA A 286 15.27 -11.77 23.16
C ALA A 286 14.13 -11.37 24.12
N LYS A 287 13.01 -10.93 23.55
CA LYS A 287 11.79 -10.60 24.31
C LYS A 287 11.30 -11.77 25.18
N SER A 288 11.39 -12.99 24.65
CA SER A 288 10.99 -14.21 25.37
C SER A 288 11.89 -14.52 26.58
N GLU A 289 13.18 -14.25 26.46
CA GLU A 289 14.14 -14.43 27.55
C GLU A 289 13.90 -13.42 28.68
N ARG A 290 13.71 -12.13 28.33
CA ARG A 290 13.31 -11.08 29.28
C ARG A 290 12.03 -11.43 30.02
N SER A 291 10.99 -11.83 29.29
CA SER A 291 9.71 -12.24 29.89
C SER A 291 9.86 -13.44 30.81
N THR A 292 10.73 -14.38 30.45
CA THR A 292 11.01 -15.58 31.27
C THR A 292 11.75 -15.21 32.55
N ALA A 293 12.76 -14.33 32.48
CA ALA A 293 13.51 -13.83 33.62
C ALA A 293 12.62 -13.05 34.60
N LEU A 294 11.82 -12.11 34.09
CA LEU A 294 10.87 -11.34 34.94
C LEU A 294 9.78 -12.24 35.58
N ARG A 295 9.31 -13.27 34.86
CA ARG A 295 8.38 -14.26 35.42
C ARG A 295 9.02 -15.11 36.50
N ALA A 296 10.28 -15.48 36.35
CA ALA A 296 11.04 -16.20 37.37
C ALA A 296 11.23 -15.33 38.61
N LEU A 297 11.61 -14.05 38.43
CA LEU A 297 11.71 -13.07 39.52
C LEU A 297 10.39 -12.94 40.29
N ARG A 298 9.27 -12.75 39.57
CA ARG A 298 7.92 -12.67 40.18
C ARG A 298 7.60 -13.90 41.03
N LYS A 299 7.84 -15.11 40.53
CA LYS A 299 7.63 -16.34 41.27
C LYS A 299 8.49 -16.43 42.53
N THR A 300 9.74 -15.97 42.47
CA THR A 300 10.64 -15.93 43.62
C THR A 300 10.12 -15.01 44.71
N ILE A 301 9.63 -13.83 44.33
CA ILE A 301 9.09 -12.83 45.27
C ILE A 301 7.80 -13.32 45.90
N ILE A 302 6.85 -13.86 45.10
CA ILE A 302 5.58 -14.40 45.62
C ILE A 302 5.81 -15.55 46.60
N ALA A 303 6.81 -16.40 46.39
CA ALA A 303 7.17 -17.46 47.31
C ALA A 303 7.64 -16.96 48.70
N LEU A 304 8.05 -15.69 48.81
CA LEU A 304 8.47 -15.04 50.05
C LEU A 304 7.36 -14.18 50.70
N HIS A 305 6.26 -13.92 50.00
CA HIS A 305 5.18 -13.03 50.36
C HIS A 305 3.83 -13.66 50.02
N ASP A 306 3.31 -14.60 50.83
CA ASP A 306 2.12 -15.39 50.57
C ASP A 306 0.81 -14.55 50.53
N ASP A 307 0.85 -13.36 51.09
CA ASP A 307 -0.27 -12.40 51.16
C ASP A 307 -0.32 -11.43 49.97
N TRP A 308 0.64 -11.50 49.06
CA TRP A 308 0.71 -10.58 47.89
C TRP A 308 -0.06 -11.12 46.70
N ASP A 309 -0.77 -10.20 46.02
CA ASP A 309 -1.40 -10.53 44.72
C ASP A 309 -0.36 -10.59 43.60
N GLU A 310 -0.41 -11.64 42.79
CA GLU A 310 0.57 -11.90 41.73
C GLU A 310 0.49 -10.87 40.58
N GLU A 311 -0.70 -10.35 40.27
CA GLU A 311 -0.86 -9.33 39.22
C GLU A 311 -0.45 -7.93 39.71
N GLU A 312 -0.74 -7.58 40.97
CA GLU A 312 -0.22 -6.34 41.57
C GLU A 312 1.30 -6.33 41.63
N LEU A 313 1.92 -7.46 41.96
CA LEU A 313 3.38 -7.59 41.96
C LEU A 313 3.95 -7.48 40.55
N LYS A 314 3.30 -8.03 39.55
CA LYS A 314 3.71 -7.86 38.15
C LYS A 314 3.69 -6.39 37.75
N ASP A 315 2.65 -5.66 38.09
CA ASP A 315 2.54 -4.22 37.80
C ASP A 315 3.61 -3.40 38.55
N ALA A 316 3.92 -3.79 39.79
CA ALA A 316 5.02 -3.17 40.54
C ALA A 316 6.40 -3.42 39.88
N ILE A 317 6.68 -4.65 39.43
CA ILE A 317 7.91 -4.99 38.71
C ILE A 317 7.99 -4.21 37.40
N GLU A 318 6.92 -4.14 36.61
CA GLU A 318 6.88 -3.39 35.36
C GLU A 318 7.10 -1.89 35.60
N SER A 319 6.53 -1.33 36.65
CA SER A 319 6.76 0.08 37.03
C SER A 319 8.22 0.36 37.36
N VAL A 320 8.84 -0.48 38.21
CA VAL A 320 10.25 -0.32 38.60
C VAL A 320 11.15 -0.48 37.38
N LYS A 321 10.91 -1.49 36.56
CA LYS A 321 11.58 -1.70 35.28
C LYS A 321 11.53 -0.46 34.39
N LYS A 322 10.33 0.11 34.18
CA LYS A 322 10.12 1.30 33.36
C LYS A 322 10.93 2.49 33.85
N VAL A 323 10.88 2.76 35.16
CA VAL A 323 11.65 3.85 35.77
C VAL A 323 13.15 3.63 35.57
N GLN A 324 13.65 2.42 35.77
CA GLN A 324 15.08 2.09 35.62
C GLN A 324 15.56 2.27 34.20
N VAL A 325 14.84 1.72 33.20
CA VAL A 325 15.19 1.85 31.77
C VAL A 325 15.19 3.30 31.34
N ARG A 326 14.17 4.08 31.72
CA ARG A 326 14.09 5.51 31.41
C ARG A 326 15.23 6.29 32.03
N ALA A 327 15.57 6.04 33.32
CA ALA A 327 16.67 6.69 34.00
C ALA A 327 18.01 6.38 33.34
N GLN A 328 18.27 5.14 32.96
CA GLN A 328 19.48 4.74 32.22
C GLN A 328 19.60 5.50 30.89
N ILE A 329 18.53 5.57 30.09
CA ILE A 329 18.54 6.28 28.81
C ILE A 329 18.78 7.79 29.03
N LEU A 330 18.09 8.43 29.98
CA LEU A 330 18.14 9.86 30.19
C LEU A 330 19.45 10.34 30.85
N ASN A 331 19.97 9.58 31.82
CA ASN A 331 21.10 10.01 32.65
C ASN A 331 22.43 9.44 32.16
N GLU A 332 22.45 8.18 31.75
CA GLU A 332 23.68 7.49 31.34
C GLU A 332 23.88 7.53 29.83
N ARG A 333 22.84 7.88 29.04
CA ARG A 333 22.85 7.89 27.57
C ARG A 333 23.16 6.51 26.96
N VAL A 334 22.79 5.45 27.67
CA VAL A 334 22.95 4.05 27.26
C VAL A 334 21.60 3.36 27.25
N ARG A 335 21.33 2.58 26.23
CA ARG A 335 20.08 1.85 26.06
C ARG A 335 20.09 0.54 26.84
N ALA A 336 18.91 -0.08 27.01
CA ALA A 336 18.77 -1.33 27.76
C ALA A 336 19.61 -2.50 27.19
N ASP A 337 19.90 -2.50 25.90
CA ASP A 337 20.75 -3.50 25.23
C ASP A 337 22.22 -3.05 25.08
N GLY A 338 22.62 -1.97 25.73
CA GLY A 338 23.98 -1.44 25.75
C GLY A 338 24.35 -0.55 24.57
N ARG A 339 23.46 -0.37 23.57
CA ARG A 339 23.71 0.52 22.43
C ARG A 339 23.74 1.99 22.81
N ALA A 340 24.46 2.79 22.03
CA ALA A 340 24.33 4.24 22.03
C ALA A 340 22.95 4.65 21.50
N LEU A 341 22.52 5.91 21.78
CA LEU A 341 21.19 6.40 21.39
C LEU A 341 20.96 6.42 19.88
N THR A 342 22.00 6.64 19.09
CA THR A 342 21.98 6.72 17.62
C THR A 342 22.30 5.41 16.91
N GLU A 343 22.67 4.37 17.65
CA GLU A 343 23.16 3.11 17.09
C GLU A 343 22.02 2.26 16.54
N VAL A 344 22.18 1.78 15.29
CA VAL A 344 21.29 0.84 14.60
C VAL A 344 21.76 -0.58 14.86
N ARG A 345 20.84 -1.51 15.10
CA ARG A 345 21.13 -2.95 15.27
C ARG A 345 21.80 -3.52 14.01
N PRO A 346 22.61 -4.58 14.14
CA PRO A 346 23.22 -5.26 13.00
C PRO A 346 22.16 -5.70 11.98
N ILE A 347 22.47 -5.51 10.68
CA ILE A 347 21.59 -5.84 9.56
C ILE A 347 22.22 -6.94 8.70
N THR A 348 21.41 -7.93 8.33
CA THR A 348 21.75 -8.92 7.29
C THR A 348 20.64 -8.96 6.25
N ILE A 349 21.02 -9.16 4.99
CA ILE A 349 20.11 -9.11 3.84
C ILE A 349 20.45 -10.27 2.92
N ASP A 350 19.51 -11.21 2.78
CA ASP A 350 19.62 -12.35 1.88
C ASP A 350 18.53 -12.25 0.82
N THR A 351 18.91 -12.13 -0.45
CA THR A 351 17.96 -12.02 -1.56
C THR A 351 17.73 -13.35 -2.25
N ASN A 352 16.55 -13.51 -2.89
CA ASN A 352 16.16 -14.70 -3.65
C ASN A 352 16.24 -16.01 -2.88
N VAL A 353 15.89 -15.97 -1.58
CA VAL A 353 15.90 -17.15 -0.70
C VAL A 353 14.78 -18.16 -1.03
N LEU A 354 13.78 -17.78 -1.79
CA LEU A 354 12.67 -18.64 -2.21
C LEU A 354 12.80 -19.00 -3.70
N PRO A 355 13.07 -20.28 -4.06
CA PRO A 355 13.42 -20.65 -5.43
C PRO A 355 12.28 -20.51 -6.44
N ASN A 356 11.01 -20.53 -6.03
CA ASN A 356 9.85 -20.45 -6.93
C ASN A 356 9.18 -19.08 -6.91
N ALA A 357 9.62 -18.14 -6.07
CA ALA A 357 9.10 -16.78 -6.05
C ALA A 357 9.80 -15.94 -7.14
N HIS A 358 9.10 -14.95 -7.70
CA HIS A 358 9.72 -14.04 -8.68
C HIS A 358 10.92 -13.34 -8.06
N SER A 359 10.78 -12.82 -6.84
CA SER A 359 11.90 -12.48 -5.98
C SER A 359 11.52 -12.58 -4.51
N SER A 360 12.52 -12.57 -3.64
CA SER A 360 12.32 -12.54 -2.19
C SER A 360 13.52 -11.91 -1.51
N CYS A 361 13.28 -11.33 -0.34
CA CYS A 361 14.32 -10.82 0.54
C CYS A 361 14.03 -11.23 1.97
N LEU A 362 14.99 -11.85 2.62
CA LEU A 362 15.01 -12.04 4.06
C LEU A 362 15.84 -10.92 4.67
N PHE A 363 15.16 -9.95 5.25
CA PHE A 363 15.78 -8.81 5.91
C PHE A 363 15.75 -9.02 7.42
N THR A 364 16.91 -9.00 8.05
CA THR A 364 17.07 -9.17 9.49
C THR A 364 17.77 -7.95 10.09
N ARG A 365 17.22 -7.39 11.15
CA ARG A 365 17.79 -6.28 11.93
C ARG A 365 17.72 -6.64 13.42
N GLY A 366 18.82 -7.11 13.99
CA GLY A 366 18.84 -7.71 15.32
C GLY A 366 17.81 -8.85 15.41
N GLN A 367 16.86 -8.75 16.34
CA GLN A 367 15.77 -9.72 16.55
C GLN A 367 14.47 -9.27 15.84
N THR A 368 14.58 -8.66 14.69
CA THR A 368 13.43 -8.33 13.82
C THR A 368 13.72 -8.85 12.43
N GLN A 369 12.88 -9.77 11.94
CA GLN A 369 13.08 -10.45 10.68
C GLN A 369 11.80 -10.40 9.83
N ALA A 370 11.94 -9.93 8.59
CA ALA A 370 10.88 -9.85 7.60
C ALA A 370 11.29 -10.63 6.35
N LEU A 371 10.50 -11.62 5.97
CA LEU A 371 10.58 -12.27 4.67
C LEU A 371 9.62 -11.55 3.72
N VAL A 372 10.17 -10.77 2.80
CA VAL A 372 9.38 -10.04 1.83
C VAL A 372 9.45 -10.75 0.48
N VAL A 373 8.28 -11.13 -0.04
CA VAL A 373 8.14 -11.89 -1.28
C VAL A 373 7.46 -11.02 -2.33
N LEU A 374 8.04 -10.95 -3.51
CA LEU A 374 7.52 -10.18 -4.62
C LEU A 374 6.94 -11.10 -5.70
N THR A 375 5.77 -10.73 -6.19
CA THR A 375 5.12 -11.34 -7.34
C THR A 375 4.76 -10.27 -8.35
N MET A 376 5.10 -10.49 -9.61
CA MET A 376 4.77 -9.63 -10.75
C MET A 376 3.61 -10.24 -11.53
N GLY A 377 2.75 -9.38 -12.03
CA GLY A 377 1.62 -9.75 -12.89
C GLY A 377 1.39 -8.72 -13.98
N GLY A 378 0.40 -8.98 -14.83
CA GLY A 378 -0.04 -8.03 -15.84
C GLY A 378 -1.12 -7.06 -15.33
N PRO A 379 -1.60 -6.12 -16.16
CA PRO A 379 -2.64 -5.16 -15.77
C PRO A 379 -3.95 -5.81 -15.28
N LYS A 380 -4.22 -7.04 -15.69
CA LYS A 380 -5.43 -7.80 -15.27
C LYS A 380 -5.35 -8.33 -13.84
N ASP A 381 -4.14 -8.38 -13.28
CA ASP A 381 -3.88 -8.84 -11.92
C ASP A 381 -3.96 -7.67 -10.90
N ALA A 382 -4.22 -6.45 -11.37
CA ALA A 382 -4.42 -5.29 -10.52
C ALA A 382 -5.60 -5.47 -9.58
N GLN A 383 -5.47 -4.97 -8.36
CA GLN A 383 -6.56 -4.99 -7.39
C GLN A 383 -7.60 -3.93 -7.76
N MET A 384 -8.82 -4.38 -8.04
CA MET A 384 -9.94 -3.48 -8.26
C MET A 384 -10.55 -3.05 -6.93
N PHE A 385 -10.79 -1.75 -6.77
CA PHE A 385 -11.50 -1.21 -5.62
C PHE A 385 -12.48 -0.11 -6.04
N GLU A 386 -13.53 0.04 -5.24
CA GLU A 386 -14.53 1.09 -5.41
C GLU A 386 -14.37 2.09 -4.26
N SER A 387 -14.11 3.34 -4.58
CA SER A 387 -14.17 4.45 -3.63
C SER A 387 -15.59 5.02 -3.56
N LEU A 388 -15.98 5.54 -2.41
CA LEU A 388 -17.27 6.21 -2.23
C LEU A 388 -17.39 7.42 -3.17
N THR A 389 -16.32 8.18 -3.31
CA THR A 389 -16.29 9.46 -4.03
C THR A 389 -16.02 9.33 -5.53
N ASP A 390 -15.36 8.25 -5.98
CA ASP A 390 -15.05 8.06 -7.40
C ASP A 390 -16.22 7.48 -8.18
N SER A 391 -16.41 7.95 -9.42
CA SER A 391 -17.49 7.49 -10.30
C SER A 391 -17.20 6.13 -10.98
N GLN A 392 -15.94 5.70 -10.99
CA GLN A 392 -15.48 4.49 -11.65
C GLN A 392 -14.68 3.61 -10.69
N THR A 393 -14.69 2.30 -10.93
CA THR A 393 -13.80 1.36 -10.28
C THR A 393 -12.34 1.71 -10.60
N GLN A 394 -11.52 1.77 -9.59
CA GLN A 394 -10.07 2.02 -9.71
C GLN A 394 -9.28 0.72 -9.68
N ASN A 395 -8.11 0.74 -10.29
CA ASN A 395 -7.18 -0.37 -10.30
C ASN A 395 -5.89 0.03 -9.58
N GLU A 396 -5.46 -0.82 -8.66
CA GLU A 396 -4.22 -0.65 -7.94
C GLU A 396 -3.18 -1.65 -8.42
N ASN A 397 -2.10 -1.15 -9.00
CA ASN A 397 -1.04 -1.95 -9.58
C ASN A 397 0.14 -2.21 -8.63
N PHE A 398 0.21 -1.51 -7.50
CA PHE A 398 1.24 -1.70 -6.48
C PHE A 398 0.60 -2.07 -5.15
N MET A 399 0.76 -3.32 -4.72
CA MET A 399 0.15 -3.85 -3.50
C MET A 399 1.21 -4.24 -2.49
N VAL A 400 0.99 -3.87 -1.23
CA VAL A 400 1.84 -4.32 -0.11
C VAL A 400 0.95 -4.94 0.97
N HIS A 401 1.10 -6.24 1.16
CA HIS A 401 0.44 -7.01 2.21
C HIS A 401 1.42 -7.35 3.32
N TYR A 402 1.00 -7.14 4.54
CA TYR A 402 1.82 -7.33 5.73
C TYR A 402 1.13 -8.30 6.69
N ASN A 403 1.81 -9.35 7.10
CA ASN A 403 1.31 -10.39 7.98
C ASN A 403 2.17 -10.47 9.25
N PHE A 404 1.49 -10.47 10.42
CA PHE A 404 2.12 -10.49 11.72
C PHE A 404 1.56 -11.65 12.57
N PRO A 405 2.04 -12.88 12.35
CA PRO A 405 1.59 -14.04 13.11
C PRO A 405 2.12 -14.02 14.54
N GLY A 406 1.38 -14.62 15.46
CA GLY A 406 1.74 -14.62 16.90
C GLY A 406 3.09 -15.23 17.21
N PHE A 407 3.55 -16.23 16.42
CA PHE A 407 4.85 -16.83 16.64
C PHE A 407 6.01 -15.83 16.49
N SER A 408 5.84 -14.74 15.72
CA SER A 408 6.87 -13.71 15.55
C SER A 408 7.23 -12.99 16.85
N VAL A 409 6.38 -13.06 17.85
CA VAL A 409 6.60 -12.52 19.20
C VAL A 409 6.51 -13.60 20.30
N GLY A 410 6.52 -14.88 19.91
CA GLY A 410 6.44 -16.02 20.82
C GLY A 410 5.05 -16.29 21.41
N GLU A 411 3.99 -15.81 20.76
CA GLU A 411 2.61 -15.99 21.21
C GLU A 411 1.93 -17.18 20.50
N ALA A 412 1.30 -18.06 21.27
CA ALA A 412 0.50 -19.15 20.74
C ALA A 412 -0.90 -18.65 20.39
N SER A 413 -1.02 -18.01 19.22
CA SER A 413 -2.29 -17.51 18.70
C SER A 413 -2.55 -18.03 17.29
N PRO A 414 -3.82 -18.31 16.91
CA PRO A 414 -4.15 -18.75 15.56
C PRO A 414 -3.91 -17.63 14.54
N VAL A 415 -3.52 -18.02 13.33
CA VAL A 415 -3.45 -17.08 12.19
C VAL A 415 -4.89 -16.77 11.78
N MET A 416 -5.29 -15.53 11.96
CA MET A 416 -6.63 -15.01 11.64
C MET A 416 -6.56 -14.12 10.40
N GLY A 417 -7.71 -13.59 9.95
CA GLY A 417 -7.73 -12.56 8.91
C GLY A 417 -6.98 -11.28 9.30
N THR A 418 -6.65 -10.47 8.32
CA THR A 418 -5.85 -9.24 8.46
C THR A 418 -6.43 -8.30 9.53
N LYS A 419 -5.61 -7.89 10.48
CA LYS A 419 -5.96 -6.98 11.56
C LYS A 419 -5.68 -5.52 11.17
N ARG A 420 -6.31 -4.56 11.88
CA ARG A 420 -6.11 -3.11 11.67
C ARG A 420 -4.63 -2.69 11.71
N ARG A 421 -3.82 -3.30 12.59
CA ARG A 421 -2.39 -3.02 12.70
C ARG A 421 -1.65 -3.46 11.44
N GLU A 422 -1.98 -4.62 10.90
CA GLU A 422 -1.35 -5.18 9.70
C GLU A 422 -1.64 -4.30 8.47
N LEU A 423 -2.89 -3.85 8.30
CA LEU A 423 -3.26 -2.90 7.23
C LEU A 423 -2.49 -1.59 7.36
N GLY A 424 -2.37 -1.03 8.57
CA GLY A 424 -1.62 0.22 8.78
C GLY A 424 -0.13 0.09 8.46
N HIS A 425 0.51 -1.02 8.83
CA HIS A 425 1.92 -1.28 8.54
C HIS A 425 2.16 -1.53 7.05
N GLY A 426 1.29 -2.29 6.39
CA GLY A 426 1.33 -2.50 4.95
C GLY A 426 1.16 -1.19 4.17
N ASN A 427 0.20 -0.35 4.58
CA ASN A 427 -0.04 0.94 3.96
C ASN A 427 1.16 1.91 4.10
N LEU A 428 1.83 1.93 5.26
CA LEU A 428 3.04 2.75 5.43
C LEU A 428 4.16 2.27 4.49
N ALA A 429 4.39 0.96 4.39
CA ALA A 429 5.40 0.41 3.48
C ALA A 429 5.04 0.68 2.00
N LYS A 430 3.75 0.59 1.63
CA LYS A 430 3.27 0.96 0.32
C LYS A 430 3.55 2.43 0.01
N ARG A 431 3.16 3.35 0.89
CA ARG A 431 3.41 4.79 0.75
C ARG A 431 4.89 5.14 0.59
N ALA A 432 5.77 4.34 1.20
CA ALA A 432 7.22 4.53 1.12
C ALA A 432 7.80 4.09 -0.23
N LEU A 433 7.33 2.96 -0.78
CA LEU A 433 7.96 2.28 -1.92
C LEU A 433 7.29 2.60 -3.27
N GLU A 434 5.97 2.77 -3.30
CA GLU A 434 5.21 3.02 -4.52
C GLU A 434 5.71 4.25 -5.31
N PRO A 435 5.98 5.41 -4.66
CA PRO A 435 6.40 6.62 -5.37
C PRO A 435 7.73 6.52 -6.11
N VAL A 436 8.58 5.57 -5.71
CA VAL A 436 9.91 5.39 -6.29
C VAL A 436 10.00 4.20 -7.24
N THR A 437 8.92 3.41 -7.37
CA THR A 437 8.90 2.17 -8.15
C THR A 437 8.39 2.43 -9.56
N ASN A 438 9.19 2.11 -10.57
CA ASN A 438 8.74 2.11 -11.97
C ASN A 438 8.02 0.80 -12.29
N LEU A 439 6.70 0.84 -12.45
CA LEU A 439 5.90 -0.35 -12.75
C LEU A 439 5.89 -0.74 -14.22
N ASP A 440 6.21 0.16 -15.14
CA ASP A 440 6.16 -0.05 -16.61
C ASP A 440 4.88 -0.80 -17.07
N GLY A 441 3.74 -0.42 -16.50
CA GLY A 441 2.43 -1.02 -16.77
C GLY A 441 2.25 -2.44 -16.23
N GLN A 442 3.12 -2.90 -15.34
CA GLN A 442 3.00 -4.18 -14.64
C GLN A 442 2.25 -4.00 -13.32
N THR A 443 1.81 -5.11 -12.77
CA THR A 443 1.26 -5.19 -11.42
C THR A 443 2.28 -5.84 -10.51
N VAL A 444 2.58 -5.21 -9.38
CA VAL A 444 3.53 -5.69 -8.39
C VAL A 444 2.82 -5.93 -7.06
N ARG A 445 3.01 -7.11 -6.50
CA ARG A 445 2.53 -7.46 -5.17
C ARG A 445 3.69 -7.85 -4.27
N LEU A 446 3.91 -7.08 -3.20
CA LEU A 446 4.80 -7.41 -2.10
C LEU A 446 4.00 -8.05 -0.95
N VAL A 447 4.47 -9.17 -0.43
CA VAL A 447 3.92 -9.78 0.77
C VAL A 447 5.04 -9.89 1.80
N SER A 448 4.86 -9.24 2.93
CA SER A 448 5.81 -9.26 4.04
C SER A 448 5.32 -10.20 5.14
N GLU A 449 6.02 -11.29 5.35
CA GLU A 449 5.81 -12.22 6.45
C GLU A 449 6.78 -11.89 7.57
N ILE A 450 6.28 -11.48 8.72
CA ILE A 450 7.13 -11.18 9.87
C ILE A 450 7.43 -12.48 10.62
N LEU A 451 8.71 -12.88 10.58
CA LEU A 451 9.16 -14.14 11.18
C LEU A 451 9.61 -13.94 12.63
N GLU A 452 10.18 -12.77 12.94
CA GLU A 452 10.57 -12.38 14.29
C GLU A 452 10.39 -10.87 14.47
N SER A 453 9.97 -10.42 15.67
CA SER A 453 9.76 -9.01 15.95
C SER A 453 10.17 -8.59 17.37
N ASN A 454 11.13 -7.69 17.43
CA ASN A 454 11.51 -6.95 18.63
C ASN A 454 11.67 -5.44 18.32
N GLY A 455 10.59 -4.85 17.80
CA GLY A 455 10.52 -3.43 17.43
C GLY A 455 10.66 -3.19 15.92
N SER A 456 9.77 -2.36 15.40
CA SER A 456 9.71 -1.81 14.04
C SER A 456 9.83 -2.81 12.89
N SER A 457 8.98 -3.84 12.90
CA SER A 457 8.84 -4.77 11.77
C SER A 457 8.33 -4.12 10.48
N SER A 458 7.56 -3.00 10.58
CA SER A 458 7.14 -2.23 9.41
C SER A 458 8.33 -1.61 8.65
N MET A 459 9.35 -1.14 9.37
CA MET A 459 10.56 -0.58 8.73
C MET A 459 11.45 -1.68 8.15
N ALA A 460 11.48 -2.86 8.76
CA ALA A 460 12.09 -4.04 8.14
C ALA A 460 11.37 -4.43 6.84
N THR A 461 10.03 -4.29 6.79
CA THR A 461 9.23 -4.49 5.57
C THR A 461 9.57 -3.48 4.48
N VAL A 462 9.80 -2.21 4.81
CA VAL A 462 10.22 -1.18 3.84
C VAL A 462 11.58 -1.55 3.23
N CYS A 463 12.58 -1.83 4.07
CA CYS A 463 13.92 -2.18 3.60
C CYS A 463 13.93 -3.50 2.80
N GLY A 464 13.30 -4.56 3.34
CA GLY A 464 13.18 -5.84 2.65
C GLY A 464 12.36 -5.77 1.36
N GLY A 465 11.30 -4.93 1.34
CA GLY A 465 10.48 -4.68 0.15
C GLY A 465 11.29 -3.99 -0.95
N TYR A 466 12.07 -2.96 -0.62
CA TYR A 466 12.97 -2.34 -1.56
C TYR A 466 13.99 -3.35 -2.13
N MET A 467 14.60 -4.18 -1.28
CA MET A 467 15.55 -5.20 -1.72
C MET A 467 14.89 -6.28 -2.58
N ALA A 468 13.63 -6.64 -2.30
CA ALA A 468 12.87 -7.56 -3.15
C ALA A 468 12.54 -6.95 -4.53
N LEU A 469 12.24 -5.64 -4.61
CA LEU A 469 12.09 -4.92 -5.89
C LEU A 469 13.39 -4.98 -6.69
N LYS A 470 14.53 -4.70 -6.07
CA LYS A 470 15.84 -4.76 -6.74
C LYS A 470 16.21 -6.18 -7.16
N ALA A 471 15.87 -7.20 -6.34
CA ALA A 471 16.10 -8.60 -6.68
C ALA A 471 15.18 -9.14 -7.79
N ALA A 472 14.12 -8.41 -8.14
CA ALA A 472 13.27 -8.64 -9.30
C ALA A 472 13.67 -7.81 -10.54
N ASP A 473 14.79 -7.10 -10.50
CA ASP A 473 15.26 -6.17 -11.55
C ASP A 473 14.27 -5.03 -11.85
N ILE A 474 13.46 -4.65 -10.86
CA ILE A 474 12.54 -3.52 -11.01
C ILE A 474 13.33 -2.21 -10.84
N GLU A 475 13.13 -1.31 -11.79
CA GLU A 475 13.72 0.02 -11.74
C GLU A 475 13.09 0.86 -10.62
N THR A 476 13.93 1.55 -9.87
CA THR A 476 13.50 2.49 -8.82
C THR A 476 14.25 3.80 -8.99
N SER A 477 13.55 4.93 -8.82
CA SER A 477 14.16 6.26 -8.96
C SER A 477 15.13 6.59 -7.83
N ASP A 478 15.04 5.91 -6.69
CA ASP A 478 15.87 6.16 -5.51
C ASP A 478 15.97 4.91 -4.62
N THR A 479 16.94 4.91 -3.68
CA THR A 479 17.11 3.86 -2.67
C THR A 479 16.39 4.25 -1.39
N ILE A 480 15.38 3.47 -1.00
CA ILE A 480 14.52 3.76 0.15
C ILE A 480 14.83 2.83 1.31
N ALA A 481 15.08 3.42 2.47
CA ALA A 481 15.14 2.73 3.76
C ALA A 481 14.12 3.27 4.75
N GLY A 482 13.83 2.50 5.78
CA GLY A 482 12.97 2.90 6.88
C GLY A 482 13.64 2.71 8.23
N ILE A 483 13.43 3.66 9.13
CA ILE A 483 13.91 3.62 10.52
C ILE A 483 12.78 4.01 11.47
N ALA A 484 12.76 3.42 12.67
CA ALA A 484 11.88 3.83 13.76
C ALA A 484 12.67 4.57 14.81
N MET A 485 12.23 5.76 15.09
CA MET A 485 12.74 6.63 16.13
C MET A 485 11.84 6.56 17.35
N GLY A 486 12.42 6.75 18.52
CA GLY A 486 11.68 6.88 19.77
C GLY A 486 12.18 8.05 20.58
N MET A 487 11.46 8.34 21.64
CA MET A 487 11.86 9.36 22.61
C MET A 487 11.54 8.88 24.03
N VAL A 488 12.43 9.22 24.94
CA VAL A 488 12.16 9.14 26.37
C VAL A 488 12.36 10.56 26.94
N SER A 489 11.42 11.04 27.74
CA SER A 489 11.46 12.40 28.28
C SER A 489 11.04 12.46 29.75
N GLU A 490 11.61 13.34 30.51
CA GLU A 490 11.21 13.66 31.89
C GLU A 490 11.40 15.17 32.10
N GLY A 491 10.29 15.91 32.17
CA GLY A 491 10.32 17.37 32.14
C GLY A 491 10.99 17.88 30.84
N ASP A 492 11.97 18.74 30.99
CA ASP A 492 12.75 19.31 29.88
C ASP A 492 13.90 18.39 29.40
N ASN A 493 14.18 17.30 30.14
CA ASN A 493 15.22 16.34 29.74
C ASN A 493 14.65 15.27 28.84
N TYR A 494 15.22 15.09 27.65
CA TYR A 494 14.81 14.07 26.71
C TYR A 494 15.99 13.39 26.00
N ALA A 495 15.72 12.24 25.44
CA ALA A 495 16.65 11.47 24.61
C ALA A 495 15.92 10.90 23.41
N ILE A 496 16.42 11.16 22.21
CA ILE A 496 15.94 10.59 20.96
C ILE A 496 16.71 9.32 20.65
N LEU A 497 16.01 8.25 20.26
CA LEU A 497 16.55 6.92 20.05
C LEU A 497 16.37 6.52 18.58
N SER A 498 17.46 6.06 17.95
CA SER A 498 17.41 5.46 16.61
C SER A 498 17.16 3.96 16.69
N ASP A 499 16.39 3.41 15.76
CA ASP A 499 16.08 1.97 15.68
C ASP A 499 15.60 1.38 17.01
N ILE A 500 14.43 1.83 17.46
CA ILE A 500 13.86 1.41 18.74
C ILE A 500 13.48 -0.07 18.77
N MET A 501 13.67 -0.67 19.95
CA MET A 501 13.19 -2.02 20.27
C MET A 501 11.77 -1.99 20.82
N GLY A 502 11.13 -3.17 20.90
CA GLY A 502 9.79 -3.30 21.46
C GLY A 502 9.64 -2.81 22.91
N LEU A 503 10.71 -2.87 23.72
CA LEU A 503 10.74 -2.32 25.06
C LEU A 503 10.66 -0.78 25.03
N GLU A 504 11.42 -0.16 24.14
CA GLU A 504 11.50 1.30 24.00
C GLU A 504 10.23 1.86 23.33
N ASP A 505 9.60 1.10 22.43
CA ASP A 505 8.28 1.40 21.89
C ASP A 505 7.20 1.38 22.99
N HIS A 506 7.26 0.40 23.91
CA HIS A 506 6.29 0.24 24.98
C HIS A 506 6.48 1.29 26.11
N ASP A 507 7.72 1.48 26.57
CA ASP A 507 8.05 2.29 27.74
C ASP A 507 8.42 3.74 27.39
N GLY A 508 8.65 4.05 26.11
CA GLY A 508 8.94 5.39 25.59
C GLY A 508 7.70 6.24 25.37
N ASP A 509 7.93 7.47 24.94
CA ASP A 509 6.93 8.54 24.82
C ASP A 509 6.55 8.83 23.37
N MET A 510 7.35 8.41 22.39
CA MET A 510 7.15 8.60 20.95
C MET A 510 7.49 7.31 20.19
N ASP A 511 6.69 6.98 19.18
CA ASP A 511 6.99 6.01 18.13
C ASP A 511 6.90 6.74 16.78
N PHE A 512 8.04 7.00 16.17
CA PHE A 512 8.15 7.80 14.96
C PHE A 512 8.85 7.02 13.85
N LYS A 513 8.11 6.66 12.82
CA LYS A 513 8.58 5.90 11.66
C LYS A 513 8.86 6.84 10.50
N VAL A 514 10.08 6.82 10.00
CA VAL A 514 10.54 7.67 8.91
C VAL A 514 11.11 6.81 7.79
N THR A 515 10.62 7.03 6.58
CA THR A 515 11.11 6.35 5.38
C THR A 515 11.59 7.37 4.36
N GLY A 516 12.59 7.02 3.58
CA GLY A 516 13.11 7.90 2.53
C GLY A 516 14.46 7.48 2.02
N SER A 517 14.98 8.30 1.12
CA SER A 517 16.32 8.20 0.56
C SER A 517 17.33 8.97 1.42
N LYS A 518 18.55 9.10 0.93
CA LYS A 518 19.57 9.99 1.54
C LYS A 518 19.21 11.47 1.37
N ASP A 519 18.45 11.81 0.33
CA ASP A 519 18.15 13.19 -0.06
C ASP A 519 16.88 13.73 0.64
N GLY A 520 15.97 12.86 1.08
CA GLY A 520 14.76 13.29 1.76
C GLY A 520 13.81 12.16 2.14
N ILE A 521 12.65 12.56 2.63
CA ILE A 521 11.62 11.70 3.22
C ILE A 521 10.53 11.42 2.19
N THR A 522 10.14 10.14 2.04
CA THR A 522 9.05 9.70 1.15
C THR A 522 7.76 9.41 1.90
N ALA A 523 7.85 8.87 3.11
CA ALA A 523 6.69 8.68 3.97
C ALA A 523 7.08 8.70 5.45
N MET A 524 6.14 9.08 6.29
CA MET A 524 6.31 9.01 7.74
C MET A 524 4.99 8.76 8.46
N GLN A 525 5.13 8.23 9.66
CA GLN A 525 4.03 8.04 10.59
C GLN A 525 4.53 8.24 12.01
N MET A 526 3.84 9.08 12.78
CA MET A 526 4.17 9.35 14.19
C MET A 526 2.97 9.07 15.09
N ASP A 527 3.24 8.40 16.20
CA ASP A 527 2.33 8.20 17.32
C ASP A 527 2.96 8.79 18.58
N ILE A 528 2.23 9.64 19.25
CA ILE A 528 2.66 10.24 20.52
C ILE A 528 1.79 9.67 21.64
N LYS A 529 2.45 9.16 22.68
CA LYS A 529 1.78 8.59 23.87
C LYS A 529 1.55 9.62 24.97
N LEU A 530 2.31 10.71 24.94
CA LEU A 530 2.16 11.86 25.84
C LEU A 530 1.46 13.02 25.14
N GLY A 531 1.10 14.05 25.89
CA GLY A 531 0.33 15.19 25.43
C GLY A 531 1.04 16.14 24.46
N GLY A 532 1.87 15.64 23.55
CA GLY A 532 2.44 16.42 22.46
C GLY A 532 3.95 16.33 22.32
N ILE A 533 4.45 16.89 21.22
CA ILE A 533 5.88 17.02 20.91
C ILE A 533 6.14 18.42 20.35
N SER A 534 7.23 19.08 20.77
CA SER A 534 7.63 20.36 20.20
C SER A 534 8.24 20.18 18.80
N LEU A 535 8.13 21.22 17.96
CA LEU A 535 8.77 21.20 16.66
C LEU A 535 10.30 21.08 16.72
N ASP A 536 10.94 21.59 17.76
CA ASP A 536 12.39 21.46 17.94
C ASP A 536 12.80 20.02 18.15
N VAL A 537 12.08 19.28 19.00
CA VAL A 537 12.31 17.85 19.21
C VAL A 537 12.02 17.05 17.95
N LEU A 538 10.94 17.38 17.23
CA LEU A 538 10.63 16.75 15.94
C LEU A 538 11.74 16.97 14.91
N LYS A 539 12.27 18.19 14.83
CA LYS A 539 13.39 18.55 13.97
C LYS A 539 14.63 17.72 14.29
N GLU A 540 15.00 17.63 15.57
CA GLU A 540 16.13 16.81 16.01
C GLU A 540 15.93 15.33 15.65
N ALA A 541 14.73 14.79 15.87
CA ALA A 541 14.39 13.42 15.53
C ALA A 541 14.46 13.15 14.02
N LEU A 542 14.08 14.10 13.17
CA LEU A 542 14.18 13.99 11.72
C LEU A 542 15.65 13.94 11.24
N TYR A 543 16.51 14.79 11.77
CA TYR A 543 17.94 14.75 11.40
C TYR A 543 18.62 13.48 11.90
N GLN A 544 18.33 13.04 13.13
CA GLN A 544 18.86 11.78 13.64
C GLN A 544 18.33 10.58 12.82
N ALA A 545 17.07 10.63 12.37
CA ALA A 545 16.50 9.64 11.44
C ALA A 545 17.20 9.63 10.08
N LYS A 546 17.64 10.79 9.57
CA LYS A 546 18.40 10.90 8.32
C LYS A 546 19.74 10.17 8.42
N GLU A 547 20.46 10.36 9.52
CA GLU A 547 21.73 9.67 9.77
C GLU A 547 21.52 8.14 9.82
N GLY A 548 20.53 7.69 10.60
CA GLY A 548 20.20 6.28 10.69
C GLY A 548 19.74 5.66 9.36
N ARG A 549 18.89 6.35 8.58
CA ARG A 549 18.50 5.91 7.24
C ARG A 549 19.70 5.82 6.30
N SER A 550 20.58 6.83 6.30
CA SER A 550 21.77 6.85 5.45
C SER A 550 22.67 5.65 5.72
N HIS A 551 22.88 5.31 7.01
CA HIS A 551 23.61 4.11 7.40
C HIS A 551 22.95 2.82 6.89
N ILE A 552 21.63 2.68 7.03
CA ILE A 552 20.89 1.52 6.53
C ILE A 552 20.99 1.43 5.00
N ILE A 553 20.85 2.55 4.29
CA ILE A 553 20.98 2.62 2.83
C ILE A 553 22.37 2.13 2.37
N ASP A 554 23.45 2.51 3.06
CA ASP A 554 24.81 2.05 2.70
C ASP A 554 24.92 0.52 2.76
N ILE A 555 24.36 -0.11 3.80
CA ILE A 555 24.30 -1.56 3.93
C ILE A 555 23.45 -2.19 2.81
N MET A 556 22.31 -1.58 2.49
CA MET A 556 21.42 -2.05 1.43
C MET A 556 22.08 -1.97 0.05
N LEU A 557 22.81 -0.89 -0.24
CA LEU A 557 23.55 -0.72 -1.50
C LEU A 557 24.68 -1.75 -1.63
N GLU A 558 25.39 -2.07 -0.54
CA GLU A 558 26.38 -3.15 -0.54
C GLU A 558 25.72 -4.50 -0.83
N ALA A 559 24.59 -4.81 -0.20
CA ALA A 559 23.85 -6.04 -0.46
C ALA A 559 23.28 -6.07 -1.89
N GLN A 560 22.79 -4.95 -2.40
CA GLN A 560 22.29 -4.83 -3.77
C GLN A 560 23.35 -5.18 -4.82
N SER A 561 24.60 -4.80 -4.59
CA SER A 561 25.73 -5.14 -5.50
C SER A 561 26.01 -6.65 -5.61
N LYS A 562 25.46 -7.45 -4.71
CA LYS A 562 25.67 -8.91 -4.61
C LYS A 562 24.43 -9.71 -5.02
N ILE A 563 23.39 -9.05 -5.55
CA ILE A 563 22.14 -9.72 -5.95
C ILE A 563 22.42 -10.66 -7.12
N GLU A 564 22.04 -11.93 -6.94
CA GLU A 564 21.93 -12.91 -8.01
C GLU A 564 20.47 -13.03 -8.43
N PHE A 565 20.18 -12.73 -9.70
CA PHE A 565 18.81 -12.75 -10.22
C PHE A 565 18.30 -14.17 -10.42
N ASN A 566 17.02 -14.41 -10.10
CA ASN A 566 16.37 -15.70 -10.34
C ASN A 566 15.76 -15.73 -11.76
N ASP A 567 16.61 -15.71 -12.79
CA ASP A 567 16.23 -15.64 -14.21
C ASP A 567 15.26 -16.75 -14.65
N GLY A 568 15.24 -17.89 -13.93
CA GLY A 568 14.38 -19.04 -14.26
C GLY A 568 12.89 -18.81 -13.96
N VAL A 569 12.56 -17.86 -13.09
CA VAL A 569 11.17 -17.59 -12.65
C VAL A 569 10.73 -16.15 -12.85
N LEU A 570 11.67 -15.22 -13.07
CA LEU A 570 11.34 -13.81 -13.31
C LEU A 570 10.51 -13.69 -14.60
N PRO A 571 9.33 -13.06 -14.56
CA PRO A 571 8.57 -12.76 -15.75
C PRO A 571 9.40 -11.87 -16.67
N SER A 572 9.40 -12.19 -17.94
CA SER A 572 10.05 -11.39 -18.97
C SER A 572 9.00 -10.67 -19.82
N VAL A 573 9.28 -9.42 -20.16
CA VAL A 573 8.44 -8.62 -21.06
C VAL A 573 9.31 -8.16 -22.22
N ASP A 574 8.80 -8.27 -23.44
CA ASP A 574 9.42 -7.69 -24.62
C ASP A 574 8.38 -6.86 -25.38
N VAL A 575 8.76 -5.63 -25.73
CA VAL A 575 7.89 -4.69 -26.43
C VAL A 575 8.60 -4.24 -27.71
N PHE A 576 7.94 -4.44 -28.85
CA PHE A 576 8.45 -4.06 -30.15
C PHE A 576 7.33 -3.66 -31.09
N HIS A 577 7.66 -3.10 -32.25
CA HIS A 577 6.68 -2.70 -33.24
C HIS A 577 6.80 -3.58 -34.49
N ILE A 578 5.67 -3.87 -35.09
CA ILE A 578 5.55 -4.55 -36.37
C ILE A 578 4.75 -3.67 -37.33
N ASP A 579 4.95 -3.90 -38.62
CA ASP A 579 4.06 -3.29 -39.62
C ASP A 579 2.63 -3.84 -39.46
N THR A 580 1.66 -2.95 -39.36
CA THR A 580 0.24 -3.29 -39.11
C THR A 580 -0.34 -4.26 -40.14
N SER A 581 0.26 -4.37 -41.35
CA SER A 581 -0.12 -5.32 -42.39
C SER A 581 0.10 -6.79 -42.02
N PHE A 582 0.95 -7.09 -41.03
CA PHE A 582 1.22 -8.44 -40.54
C PHE A 582 0.36 -8.85 -39.35
N ILE A 583 -0.40 -7.92 -38.74
CA ILE A 583 -1.25 -8.24 -37.59
C ILE A 583 -2.23 -9.39 -37.88
N GLY A 584 -2.81 -9.39 -39.09
CA GLY A 584 -3.73 -10.46 -39.51
C GLY A 584 -3.06 -11.84 -39.60
N ASP A 585 -1.81 -11.90 -40.03
CA ASP A 585 -1.04 -13.14 -40.17
C ASP A 585 -0.61 -13.68 -38.80
N ILE A 586 -0.21 -12.78 -37.90
CA ILE A 586 0.17 -13.13 -36.50
C ILE A 586 -1.03 -13.62 -35.72
N ILE A 587 -2.17 -12.97 -35.86
CA ILE A 587 -3.43 -13.44 -35.23
C ILE A 587 -3.89 -14.77 -35.84
N GLY A 588 -3.76 -14.88 -37.15
CA GLY A 588 -4.19 -16.04 -37.90
C GLY A 588 -5.70 -16.21 -38.03
N GLN A 589 -6.14 -17.22 -38.80
CA GLN A 589 -7.56 -17.47 -39.02
C GLN A 589 -8.28 -17.81 -37.72
N ALA A 590 -9.27 -17.01 -37.34
CA ALA A 590 -10.03 -17.12 -36.08
C ALA A 590 -9.12 -17.12 -34.81
N GLY A 591 -7.95 -16.46 -34.85
CA GLY A 591 -7.02 -16.38 -33.74
C GLY A 591 -6.19 -17.66 -33.49
N LYS A 592 -6.08 -18.56 -34.47
CA LYS A 592 -5.40 -19.84 -34.30
C LYS A 592 -3.90 -19.68 -34.08
N THR A 593 -3.22 -18.89 -34.90
CA THR A 593 -1.75 -18.71 -34.83
C THR A 593 -1.32 -18.10 -33.50
N ILE A 594 -2.00 -17.05 -33.08
CA ILE A 594 -1.65 -16.40 -31.81
C ILE A 594 -1.91 -17.31 -30.59
N ARG A 595 -2.98 -18.11 -30.60
CA ARG A 595 -3.26 -19.09 -29.53
C ARG A 595 -2.20 -20.19 -29.48
N GLU A 596 -1.79 -20.72 -30.62
CA GLU A 596 -0.71 -21.73 -30.71
C GLU A 596 0.63 -21.17 -30.15
N MET A 597 0.93 -19.90 -30.43
CA MET A 597 2.11 -19.24 -29.84
C MET A 597 1.98 -19.09 -28.32
N ILE A 598 0.84 -18.60 -27.84
CA ILE A 598 0.57 -18.42 -26.40
C ILE A 598 0.72 -19.75 -25.66
N GLU A 599 0.14 -20.84 -26.18
CA GLU A 599 0.23 -22.16 -25.56
C GLU A 599 1.64 -22.76 -25.65
N LYS A 600 2.30 -22.64 -26.81
CA LYS A 600 3.63 -23.25 -27.04
C LYS A 600 4.73 -22.61 -26.21
N PHE A 601 4.69 -21.31 -26.05
CA PHE A 601 5.74 -20.55 -25.37
C PHE A 601 5.35 -20.10 -23.94
N GLU A 602 4.14 -20.45 -23.49
CA GLU A 602 3.57 -20.06 -22.20
C GLU A 602 3.63 -18.54 -21.94
N VAL A 603 3.24 -17.75 -22.94
CA VAL A 603 3.27 -16.29 -22.93
C VAL A 603 1.90 -15.68 -23.10
N ALA A 604 1.72 -14.42 -22.70
CA ALA A 604 0.63 -13.56 -23.13
C ALA A 604 1.14 -12.65 -24.25
N ILE A 605 0.33 -12.42 -25.28
CA ILE A 605 0.67 -11.55 -26.42
C ILE A 605 -0.46 -10.55 -26.60
N ASP A 606 -0.14 -9.26 -26.43
CA ASP A 606 -1.04 -8.14 -26.68
C ASP A 606 -0.55 -7.38 -27.92
N ILE A 607 -1.48 -7.05 -28.84
CA ILE A 607 -1.17 -6.33 -30.07
C ILE A 607 -2.08 -5.11 -30.20
N ASP A 608 -1.49 -3.92 -30.20
CA ASP A 608 -2.24 -2.71 -30.54
C ASP A 608 -2.40 -2.64 -32.07
N LYS A 609 -3.66 -2.61 -32.52
CA LYS A 609 -4.01 -2.59 -33.94
C LYS A 609 -3.81 -1.23 -34.60
N LYS A 610 -3.62 -0.16 -33.80
CA LYS A 610 -3.47 1.20 -34.35
C LYS A 610 -2.05 1.49 -34.80
N ASP A 611 -1.07 1.09 -34.00
CA ASP A 611 0.34 1.40 -34.24
C ASP A 611 1.22 0.16 -34.47
N GLY A 612 0.67 -1.04 -34.31
CA GLY A 612 1.43 -2.28 -34.48
C GLY A 612 2.33 -2.62 -33.30
N LYS A 613 2.14 -1.99 -32.14
CA LYS A 613 2.87 -2.31 -30.91
C LYS A 613 2.51 -3.70 -30.42
N VAL A 614 3.52 -4.56 -30.27
CA VAL A 614 3.39 -5.92 -29.72
C VAL A 614 4.06 -5.95 -28.37
N LYS A 615 3.33 -6.42 -27.34
CA LYS A 615 3.84 -6.71 -26.01
C LYS A 615 3.73 -8.20 -25.75
N ILE A 616 4.86 -8.87 -25.49
CA ILE A 616 4.92 -10.27 -25.09
C ILE A 616 5.30 -10.31 -23.62
N THR A 617 4.49 -11.00 -22.81
CA THR A 617 4.77 -11.24 -21.39
C THR A 617 4.81 -12.74 -21.14
N GLY A 618 5.87 -13.25 -20.54
CA GLY A 618 6.04 -14.68 -20.26
C GLY A 618 6.62 -14.93 -18.88
N LYS A 619 6.49 -16.18 -18.43
CA LYS A 619 7.02 -16.61 -17.11
C LYS A 619 8.54 -16.53 -17.02
N ASN A 620 9.24 -16.54 -18.16
CA ASN A 620 10.71 -16.48 -18.25
C ASN A 620 11.17 -15.90 -19.58
N LYS A 621 12.46 -15.58 -19.67
CA LYS A 621 13.10 -15.00 -20.86
C LYS A 621 13.03 -15.92 -22.10
N GLU A 622 13.11 -17.23 -21.91
CA GLU A 622 13.11 -18.23 -23.00
C GLU A 622 11.79 -18.23 -23.78
N GLY A 623 10.66 -18.27 -23.06
CA GLY A 623 9.33 -18.23 -23.67
C GLY A 623 9.10 -16.96 -24.46
N VAL A 624 9.48 -15.81 -23.90
CA VAL A 624 9.34 -14.50 -24.56
C VAL A 624 10.20 -14.41 -25.81
N ALA A 625 11.48 -14.81 -25.74
CA ALA A 625 12.38 -14.84 -26.88
C ALA A 625 11.91 -15.82 -27.98
N GLY A 626 11.37 -16.99 -27.59
CA GLY A 626 10.80 -17.94 -28.53
C GLY A 626 9.55 -17.42 -29.27
N ALA A 627 8.66 -16.74 -28.55
CA ALA A 627 7.47 -16.13 -29.14
C ALA A 627 7.85 -14.97 -30.08
N LYS A 628 8.81 -14.12 -29.69
CA LYS A 628 9.34 -13.04 -30.53
C LYS A 628 9.95 -13.58 -31.82
N ALA A 629 10.85 -14.57 -31.72
CA ALA A 629 11.47 -15.21 -32.87
C ALA A 629 10.42 -15.81 -33.83
N HIS A 630 9.32 -16.34 -33.29
CA HIS A 630 8.22 -16.85 -34.12
C HIS A 630 7.47 -15.72 -34.83
N ILE A 631 7.16 -14.62 -34.15
CA ILE A 631 6.57 -13.42 -34.75
C ILE A 631 7.50 -12.85 -35.83
N ASP A 632 8.79 -12.72 -35.54
CA ASP A 632 9.80 -12.25 -36.49
C ASP A 632 9.85 -13.16 -37.74
N SER A 633 9.69 -14.47 -37.59
CA SER A 633 9.62 -15.40 -38.73
C SER A 633 8.39 -15.15 -39.64
N ILE A 634 7.26 -14.77 -39.05
CA ILE A 634 6.06 -14.41 -39.80
C ILE A 634 6.25 -13.08 -40.53
N VAL A 635 6.81 -12.08 -39.86
CA VAL A 635 7.04 -10.74 -40.43
C VAL A 635 8.09 -10.77 -41.54
N ASN A 636 9.14 -11.58 -41.38
CA ASN A 636 10.22 -11.70 -42.36
C ASN A 636 9.89 -12.67 -43.50
N THR A 637 8.73 -13.36 -43.49
CA THR A 637 8.31 -14.22 -44.60
C THR A 637 7.94 -13.35 -45.80
N PRO A 638 8.60 -13.49 -46.94
CA PRO A 638 8.30 -12.67 -48.10
C PRO A 638 6.81 -12.85 -48.53
N LYS A 639 6.03 -11.81 -48.42
CA LYS A 639 4.67 -11.83 -48.96
C LYS A 639 4.78 -11.91 -50.48
N VAL A 640 4.28 -13.01 -51.08
CA VAL A 640 4.08 -13.07 -52.51
C VAL A 640 3.11 -11.96 -52.89
N ALA A 641 3.57 -11.04 -53.71
CA ALA A 641 2.76 -9.90 -54.12
C ALA A 641 1.47 -10.42 -54.78
N LYS A 642 0.31 -10.05 -54.26
CA LYS A 642 -0.99 -10.42 -54.83
C LYS A 642 -1.06 -9.91 -56.27
N ILE A 643 -1.25 -10.84 -57.19
CA ILE A 643 -1.39 -10.52 -58.60
C ILE A 643 -2.83 -10.06 -58.81
N LYS A 644 -3.01 -8.90 -59.48
CA LYS A 644 -4.33 -8.46 -59.88
C LYS A 644 -4.75 -9.24 -61.12
N TYR A 645 -5.51 -10.31 -60.91
CA TYR A 645 -6.02 -11.14 -61.98
C TYR A 645 -7.15 -10.42 -62.74
N GLU A 646 -7.17 -10.61 -64.07
CA GLU A 646 -8.21 -10.05 -64.95
C GLU A 646 -8.89 -11.16 -65.71
N VAL A 647 -10.20 -11.01 -66.02
CA VAL A 647 -10.96 -11.96 -66.85
C VAL A 647 -10.31 -12.03 -68.24
N GLY A 648 -10.08 -13.25 -68.77
CA GLY A 648 -9.37 -13.51 -70.00
C GLY A 648 -7.84 -13.59 -69.85
N GLY A 649 -7.27 -13.27 -68.66
CA GLY A 649 -5.85 -13.42 -68.38
C GLY A 649 -5.44 -14.89 -68.26
N LYS A 650 -4.28 -15.24 -68.84
CA LYS A 650 -3.70 -16.60 -68.82
C LYS A 650 -2.54 -16.67 -67.89
N TYR A 651 -2.56 -17.68 -67.00
CA TYR A 651 -1.58 -17.87 -65.94
C TYR A 651 -1.19 -19.35 -65.81
N GLU A 652 0.05 -19.63 -65.47
CA GLU A 652 0.45 -20.99 -65.09
C GLU A 652 0.01 -21.26 -63.66
N GLY A 653 -0.79 -22.25 -63.42
CA GLY A 653 -1.23 -22.69 -62.11
C GLY A 653 -0.87 -24.15 -61.85
N THR A 654 -0.80 -24.55 -60.56
CA THR A 654 -0.50 -25.91 -60.15
C THR A 654 -1.78 -26.60 -59.62
N VAL A 655 -2.05 -27.82 -60.04
CA VAL A 655 -3.19 -28.60 -59.53
C VAL A 655 -2.97 -28.95 -58.07
N LYS A 656 -3.72 -28.31 -57.17
CA LYS A 656 -3.60 -28.49 -55.76
C LYS A 656 -4.42 -29.65 -55.21
N LYS A 657 -5.63 -29.82 -55.75
CA LYS A 657 -6.57 -30.88 -55.35
C LYS A 657 -7.57 -31.19 -56.42
N ILE A 658 -7.80 -32.48 -56.65
CA ILE A 658 -8.82 -32.99 -57.59
C ILE A 658 -10.08 -33.37 -56.80
N VAL A 659 -11.25 -32.99 -57.34
CA VAL A 659 -12.60 -33.31 -56.86
C VAL A 659 -13.50 -33.78 -58.00
N ASP A 660 -14.62 -34.43 -57.71
CA ASP A 660 -15.50 -35.04 -58.70
C ASP A 660 -16.00 -34.07 -59.81
N PHE A 661 -16.14 -32.78 -59.44
CA PHE A 661 -16.65 -31.74 -60.33
C PHE A 661 -15.57 -30.83 -60.92
N GLY A 662 -14.29 -31.09 -60.69
CA GLY A 662 -13.20 -30.24 -61.18
C GLY A 662 -11.89 -30.37 -60.39
N ALA A 663 -11.03 -29.38 -60.57
CA ALA A 663 -9.78 -29.30 -59.80
C ALA A 663 -9.54 -27.88 -59.24
N PHE A 664 -9.01 -27.80 -58.05
CA PHE A 664 -8.50 -26.55 -57.47
C PHE A 664 -7.08 -26.32 -57.98
N ILE A 665 -6.87 -25.18 -58.60
CA ILE A 665 -5.60 -24.78 -59.20
C ILE A 665 -5.04 -23.61 -58.35
N GLU A 666 -3.86 -23.78 -57.84
CA GLU A 666 -3.13 -22.71 -57.16
C GLU A 666 -2.45 -21.81 -58.20
N LEU A 667 -2.84 -20.55 -58.24
CA LEU A 667 -2.29 -19.51 -59.09
C LEU A 667 -0.95 -18.99 -58.54
N PRO A 668 -0.15 -18.23 -59.33
CA PRO A 668 1.20 -17.86 -58.95
C PRO A 668 1.34 -17.07 -57.64
N ASP A 669 0.30 -16.42 -57.14
CA ASP A 669 0.27 -15.70 -55.85
C ASP A 669 -0.33 -16.52 -54.70
N GLY A 670 -0.53 -17.83 -54.89
CA GLY A 670 -1.13 -18.73 -53.90
C GLY A 670 -2.66 -18.67 -53.83
N THR A 671 -3.34 -17.92 -54.74
CA THR A 671 -4.79 -17.86 -54.79
C THR A 671 -5.34 -19.11 -55.48
N ASP A 672 -6.37 -19.74 -54.88
CA ASP A 672 -7.01 -20.93 -55.43
C ASP A 672 -8.13 -20.55 -56.42
N GLY A 673 -8.10 -21.12 -57.61
CA GLY A 673 -9.16 -21.06 -58.62
C GLY A 673 -9.75 -22.42 -58.88
N LEU A 674 -11.04 -22.50 -59.28
CA LEU A 674 -11.70 -23.73 -59.62
C LEU A 674 -11.73 -23.93 -61.16
N LEU A 675 -11.08 -24.99 -61.63
CA LEU A 675 -11.17 -25.48 -62.98
C LEU A 675 -12.24 -26.57 -63.01
N HIS A 676 -13.44 -26.22 -63.51
CA HIS A 676 -14.60 -27.17 -63.58
C HIS A 676 -14.36 -28.26 -64.61
N ILE A 677 -14.82 -29.48 -64.35
CA ILE A 677 -14.67 -30.66 -65.27
C ILE A 677 -15.05 -30.35 -66.70
N SER A 678 -16.11 -29.57 -66.96
CA SER A 678 -16.55 -29.16 -68.26
C SER A 678 -15.65 -28.19 -69.01
N LYS A 679 -14.57 -27.67 -68.33
CA LYS A 679 -13.64 -26.70 -68.87
C LYS A 679 -12.19 -27.22 -68.90
N ILE A 680 -11.98 -28.50 -68.57
CA ILE A 680 -10.67 -29.17 -68.60
C ILE A 680 -10.27 -29.60 -70.04
N SER A 681 -11.24 -30.00 -70.87
CA SER A 681 -10.98 -30.47 -72.20
C SER A 681 -12.20 -30.20 -73.12
N ASP A 682 -11.97 -30.08 -74.45
CA ASP A 682 -13.00 -29.96 -75.48
C ASP A 682 -13.79 -31.25 -75.63
N LYS A 683 -13.28 -32.38 -75.17
CA LYS A 683 -13.95 -33.67 -75.15
C LYS A 683 -14.57 -33.96 -73.82
N ARG A 684 -15.67 -34.68 -73.81
CA ARG A 684 -16.34 -35.08 -72.54
C ARG A 684 -15.36 -35.87 -71.66
N VAL A 685 -15.14 -35.38 -70.46
CA VAL A 685 -14.30 -36.01 -69.43
C VAL A 685 -15.22 -36.70 -68.42
N ASP A 686 -15.05 -38.01 -68.22
CA ASP A 686 -15.88 -38.78 -67.28
C ASP A 686 -15.32 -38.71 -65.87
N LYS A 687 -14.00 -38.60 -65.70
CA LYS A 687 -13.29 -38.36 -64.40
C LYS A 687 -12.16 -37.37 -64.58
N VAL A 688 -12.05 -36.42 -63.67
CA VAL A 688 -11.01 -35.37 -63.67
C VAL A 688 -9.60 -35.95 -63.57
N SER A 689 -9.41 -37.01 -62.79
CA SER A 689 -8.14 -37.74 -62.61
C SER A 689 -7.61 -38.44 -63.86
N ASP A 690 -8.45 -38.61 -64.91
CA ASP A 690 -8.02 -39.26 -66.14
C ASP A 690 -7.32 -38.27 -67.13
N VAL A 691 -7.42 -36.95 -66.81
CA VAL A 691 -6.90 -35.87 -67.67
C VAL A 691 -5.88 -34.99 -67.00
N ILE A 692 -5.93 -34.83 -65.67
CA ILE A 692 -4.99 -34.04 -64.91
C ILE A 692 -4.63 -34.75 -63.63
N SER A 693 -3.41 -34.49 -63.11
CA SER A 693 -2.88 -35.05 -61.86
C SER A 693 -2.60 -33.99 -60.88
N GLU A 694 -2.71 -34.32 -59.57
CA GLU A 694 -2.30 -33.39 -58.49
C GLU A 694 -0.80 -33.11 -58.58
N GLY A 695 -0.42 -31.83 -58.47
CA GLY A 695 0.94 -31.34 -58.64
C GLY A 695 1.30 -30.97 -60.08
N GLU A 696 0.42 -31.23 -61.08
CA GLU A 696 0.63 -30.88 -62.46
C GLU A 696 0.54 -29.35 -62.67
N LYS A 697 1.42 -28.80 -63.50
CA LYS A 697 1.35 -27.41 -63.93
C LYS A 697 0.53 -27.28 -65.19
N LEU A 698 -0.45 -26.39 -65.16
CA LEU A 698 -1.37 -26.14 -66.25
C LEU A 698 -1.49 -24.67 -66.58
N ASN A 699 -1.58 -24.32 -67.86
CA ASN A 699 -2.00 -22.98 -68.25
C ASN A 699 -3.50 -22.85 -68.12
N VAL A 700 -3.99 -21.91 -67.35
CA VAL A 700 -5.40 -21.64 -67.10
C VAL A 700 -5.74 -20.20 -67.45
N GLU A 701 -6.95 -20.00 -67.93
CA GLU A 701 -7.51 -18.68 -68.23
C GLU A 701 -8.58 -18.34 -67.17
N ILE A 702 -8.63 -17.13 -66.73
CA ILE A 702 -9.65 -16.65 -65.79
C ILE A 702 -10.94 -16.39 -66.57
N LEU A 703 -11.99 -17.13 -66.26
CA LEU A 703 -13.27 -16.98 -66.92
C LEU A 703 -14.20 -15.99 -66.25
N GLU A 704 -14.26 -16.00 -64.91
CA GLU A 704 -15.10 -15.09 -64.15
C GLU A 704 -14.70 -15.04 -62.67
N PHE A 705 -15.11 -13.99 -61.98
CA PHE A 705 -15.03 -13.85 -60.52
C PHE A 705 -16.44 -13.97 -59.93
N LYS A 706 -16.67 -14.91 -59.00
CA LYS A 706 -17.90 -15.03 -58.21
C LYS A 706 -17.60 -14.74 -56.74
N GLY A 707 -17.70 -13.46 -56.35
CA GLY A 707 -17.21 -13.00 -55.04
C GLY A 707 -15.71 -13.25 -54.90
N ASN A 708 -15.27 -13.99 -53.90
CA ASN A 708 -13.86 -14.36 -53.68
C ASN A 708 -13.42 -15.63 -54.42
N LYS A 709 -14.27 -16.21 -55.30
CA LYS A 709 -13.96 -17.44 -56.04
C LYS A 709 -13.61 -17.12 -57.49
N ILE A 710 -12.50 -17.72 -57.97
CA ILE A 710 -12.03 -17.58 -59.33
C ILE A 710 -12.45 -18.84 -60.12
N SER A 711 -13.15 -18.64 -61.21
CA SER A 711 -13.52 -19.71 -62.15
C SER A 711 -12.51 -19.74 -63.28
N LEU A 712 -11.97 -20.94 -63.53
CA LEU A 712 -10.89 -21.14 -64.50
C LEU A 712 -11.36 -21.98 -65.68
N GLY A 713 -10.75 -21.72 -66.83
CA GLY A 713 -10.76 -22.59 -68.00
C GLY A 713 -9.34 -23.04 -68.32
N ARG A 714 -9.19 -24.18 -69.02
CA ARG A 714 -7.90 -24.60 -69.59
C ARG A 714 -7.56 -23.66 -70.74
N ALA A 715 -6.35 -23.03 -70.68
CA ALA A 715 -5.91 -22.04 -71.68
C ALA A 715 -5.27 -22.68 -72.89
#